data_dc6b249e37f23a5b717fd90b0fafb11e
#
_entry.id   dc6b249e37f23a5b717fd90b0fafb11e
#
_cell.length_a   1.000
_cell.length_b   1.000
_cell.length_c   1.000
_cell.angle_alpha   90.00
_cell.angle_beta   90.00
_cell.angle_gamma   90.00
#
_symmetry.space_group_name_H-M   'P 1'
#
loop_
_entity.id
_entity.type
_entity.pdbx_description
1 polymer ?
#
loop_
_entity_poly.entity_id
_entity_poly.type
_entity_poly.pdbx_seq_one_letter_code
_entity_poly.pdbx_strand_id
1 'polypeptide(L)'
;ARLRKLPSGTHRYPARVRLLIPVIALVLALAAAVSLDRPLPPADFVLIDRSDVYTLDPQRMSYQHELRRARVIYEPLVNLRASDCVIVPGVAERWEVSPDGRTYTFHLRADAKWSNGDPVTSEDFRYSWGRAILPDSAADYSGLFFAIKGAKPFFDARNAMVKEFAAQHAGRPSAADAEALWKRTAELFDSTVGLHAPDARTLVVTLDAPLAYFLDLCAFPCFSPVHPATVEQFVSLDPATGRMIQRHDWTKPGRIVVNGAYVPVVWRYKRDMRLEQNPHYWNKAAVVAKSIECRTVENPNTGVLSFQSGAADWLTDLGPEYKTEMLAERRAYLERFRADLDAGLARGERVDDIVALLPPPGAGERRDARGFDAFGTDFFSFNCRETLPGERFNPFNDARVRRAFALAVDKQTLIDRVTRLKERVATTLVPPGTIDGYPVIEGLGYDPARARAELKAAGWEDRDGDGIIENAEGVKFPTVDILYSTSSPRYQNLALAMRDMWKRELRIAAECRGKDSKLYKEDLKKGNFMIARGGWYGDYGDPTTWLDLQQSQNGNNDRGYANPEFDRRLAEASSEFDPALRLRKLAEVERWLFTEEMPMLPICNYVTVYMYDPARIDGMTDHPRLEQDLSILGPRRAAAQDPRSTGEQAK
;
A
#
# COMPACT_ATOMS: atom_id res chain seq x y z
N ALA A 1 1.75 82.31 32.37
CA ALA A 1 2.66 81.17 32.22
C ALA A 1 2.63 80.71 30.78
N ARG A 2 3.70 80.94 30.01
CA ARG A 2 3.82 80.50 28.61
C ARG A 2 4.41 79.10 28.58
N LEU A 3 3.66 78.12 28.05
CA LEU A 3 4.14 76.78 27.70
C LEU A 3 4.98 76.87 26.42
N ARG A 4 6.28 76.55 26.53
CA ARG A 4 7.19 76.39 25.39
C ARG A 4 6.84 75.07 24.64
N LYS A 5 6.53 75.20 23.35
CA LYS A 5 6.43 74.04 22.41
C LYS A 5 7.84 73.49 22.19
N LEU A 6 7.98 72.18 22.42
CA LEU A 6 9.13 71.37 22.00
C LEU A 6 9.10 71.20 20.47
N PRO A 7 10.25 71.27 19.76
CA PRO A 7 10.28 71.06 18.31
C PRO A 7 10.09 69.59 17.96
N SER A 8 9.11 69.28 17.13
CA SER A 8 8.93 68.01 16.51
C SER A 8 9.95 67.80 15.38
N GLY A 9 11.12 67.27 15.74
CA GLY A 9 12.15 66.90 14.76
C GLY A 9 11.82 65.54 14.14
N THR A 10 11.18 65.55 12.99
CA THR A 10 11.11 64.35 12.13
C THR A 10 12.46 64.13 11.46
N HIS A 11 13.33 63.32 12.03
CA HIS A 11 14.53 62.82 11.34
C HIS A 11 14.13 62.04 10.07
N ARG A 12 14.17 62.76 8.92
CA ARG A 12 14.07 62.10 7.61
C ARG A 12 15.43 61.45 7.28
N TYR A 13 15.56 60.17 7.45
CA TYR A 13 16.72 59.44 6.94
C TYR A 13 16.86 59.62 5.42
N PRO A 14 18.10 59.82 4.88
CA PRO A 14 18.32 59.94 3.44
C PRO A 14 17.80 58.73 2.68
N ALA A 15 17.28 58.95 1.47
CA ALA A 15 16.59 57.92 0.66
C ALA A 15 17.39 56.62 0.49
N ARG A 16 18.73 56.70 0.47
CA ARG A 16 19.63 55.52 0.41
C ARG A 16 19.58 54.66 1.67
N VAL A 17 19.36 55.23 2.85
CA VAL A 17 19.24 54.47 4.11
C VAL A 17 17.90 53.75 4.20
N ARG A 18 16.83 54.32 3.62
CA ARG A 18 15.51 53.68 3.58
C ARG A 18 15.47 52.42 2.71
N LEU A 19 16.29 52.34 1.65
CA LEU A 19 16.45 51.17 0.80
C LEU A 19 17.32 50.06 1.44
N LEU A 20 18.28 50.43 2.30
CA LEU A 20 19.15 49.48 3.00
C LEU A 20 18.44 48.74 4.15
N ILE A 21 17.47 49.37 4.81
CA ILE A 21 16.74 48.77 5.94
C ILE A 21 16.04 47.44 5.55
N PRO A 22 15.23 47.39 4.46
CA PRO A 22 14.61 46.13 4.06
C PRO A 22 15.62 45.07 3.60
N VAL A 23 16.73 45.46 2.98
CA VAL A 23 17.80 44.53 2.59
C VAL A 23 18.50 43.95 3.82
N ILE A 24 18.84 44.78 4.80
CA ILE A 24 19.43 44.34 6.07
C ILE A 24 18.44 43.44 6.84
N ALA A 25 17.16 43.84 6.90
CA ALA A 25 16.12 43.02 7.52
C ALA A 25 15.96 41.65 6.83
N LEU A 26 16.01 41.61 5.49
CA LEU A 26 15.99 40.39 4.72
C LEU A 26 17.23 39.52 4.98
N VAL A 27 18.42 40.11 4.99
CA VAL A 27 19.67 39.40 5.29
C VAL A 27 19.66 38.84 6.71
N LEU A 28 19.19 39.63 7.69
CA LEU A 28 19.06 39.19 9.08
C LEU A 28 17.99 38.08 9.21
N ALA A 29 16.88 38.21 8.50
CA ALA A 29 15.86 37.17 8.47
C ALA A 29 16.37 35.87 7.83
N LEU A 30 17.12 35.95 6.72
CA LEU A 30 17.79 34.84 6.08
C LEU A 30 18.87 34.22 7.00
N ALA A 31 19.69 35.05 7.64
CA ALA A 31 20.70 34.60 8.59
C ALA A 31 20.05 33.92 9.82
N ALA A 32 18.94 34.46 10.32
CA ALA A 32 18.16 33.87 11.39
C ALA A 32 17.52 32.53 10.92
N ALA A 33 16.95 32.49 9.73
CA ALA A 33 16.38 31.26 9.15
C ALA A 33 17.44 30.15 8.98
N VAL A 34 18.64 30.48 8.48
CA VAL A 34 19.78 29.56 8.38
C VAL A 34 20.30 29.14 9.76
N SER A 35 20.31 30.02 10.73
CA SER A 35 20.76 29.73 12.10
C SER A 35 19.75 28.86 12.88
N LEU A 36 18.46 28.99 12.55
CA LEU A 36 17.38 28.19 13.13
C LEU A 36 17.27 26.80 12.48
N ASP A 37 17.75 26.66 11.24
CA ASP A 37 17.76 25.38 10.52
C ASP A 37 19.02 24.58 10.93
N ARG A 38 19.05 24.14 12.18
CA ARG A 38 20.13 23.28 12.67
C ARG A 38 20.07 21.95 11.95
N PRO A 39 21.18 21.46 11.36
CA PRO A 39 21.24 20.09 10.85
C PRO A 39 20.92 19.12 11.98
N LEU A 40 20.14 18.09 11.67
CA LEU A 40 19.90 17.00 12.62
C LEU A 40 21.22 16.28 12.90
N PRO A 41 21.43 15.77 14.12
CA PRO A 41 22.57 14.91 14.40
C PRO A 41 22.50 13.68 13.49
N PRO A 42 23.65 13.06 13.12
CA PRO A 42 23.64 11.85 12.32
C PRO A 42 22.68 10.78 12.88
N ALA A 43 21.91 10.15 12.01
CA ALA A 43 21.07 9.02 12.37
C ALA A 43 21.86 7.72 12.28
N ASP A 44 21.44 6.69 13.04
CA ASP A 44 22.01 5.36 12.94
C ASP A 44 21.64 4.69 11.58
N PHE A 45 20.51 5.10 11.00
CA PHE A 45 20.00 4.59 9.74
C PHE A 45 19.31 5.69 8.95
N VAL A 46 19.64 5.83 7.67
CA VAL A 46 19.08 6.84 6.78
C VAL A 46 18.43 6.17 5.58
N LEU A 47 17.12 6.41 5.40
CA LEU A 47 16.41 5.96 4.21
C LEU A 47 15.92 7.14 3.37
N ILE A 48 15.78 6.91 2.06
CA ILE A 48 15.21 7.87 1.11
C ILE A 48 13.95 7.28 0.50
N ASP A 49 12.84 8.01 0.61
CA ASP A 49 11.59 7.79 -0.12
C ASP A 49 11.37 8.90 -1.17
N ARG A 50 10.65 8.60 -2.24
CA ARG A 50 10.30 9.60 -3.27
C ARG A 50 9.16 10.53 -2.86
N SER A 51 8.35 10.11 -1.89
CA SER A 51 7.19 10.87 -1.42
C SER A 51 7.24 11.06 0.09
N ASP A 52 6.76 12.20 0.57
CA ASP A 52 6.54 12.42 1.98
C ASP A 52 5.20 11.85 2.43
N VAL A 53 5.04 11.66 3.73
CA VAL A 53 3.76 11.25 4.32
C VAL A 53 2.80 12.44 4.38
N TYR A 54 1.52 12.17 4.13
CA TYR A 54 0.47 13.18 4.26
C TYR A 54 0.07 13.41 5.70
N THR A 55 0.07 12.33 6.48
CA THR A 55 -0.36 12.35 7.88
C THR A 55 0.36 11.25 8.64
N LEU A 56 0.37 11.36 9.99
CA LEU A 56 0.76 10.28 10.88
C LEU A 56 -0.44 9.69 11.63
N ASP A 57 -1.66 9.93 11.14
CA ASP A 57 -2.88 9.29 11.62
C ASP A 57 -3.05 7.91 10.97
N PRO A 58 -2.92 6.78 11.70
CA PRO A 58 -2.88 5.44 11.13
C PRO A 58 -4.17 5.07 10.39
N GLN A 59 -5.33 5.63 10.76
CA GLN A 59 -6.60 5.37 10.09
C GLN A 59 -6.73 6.11 8.74
N ARG A 60 -5.80 7.02 8.40
CA ARG A 60 -5.78 7.80 7.16
C ARG A 60 -4.52 7.59 6.32
N MET A 61 -3.68 6.65 6.69
CA MET A 61 -2.51 6.24 5.94
C MET A 61 -2.88 5.10 4.98
N SER A 62 -2.56 5.25 3.68
CA SER A 62 -2.87 4.24 2.65
C SER A 62 -1.72 3.95 1.70
N TYR A 63 -0.71 4.81 1.64
CA TYR A 63 0.45 4.57 0.79
C TYR A 63 1.53 3.74 1.50
N GLN A 64 2.23 2.88 0.77
CA GLN A 64 3.22 1.96 1.33
C GLN A 64 4.30 2.65 2.19
N HIS A 65 4.81 3.81 1.76
CA HIS A 65 5.78 4.56 2.55
C HIS A 65 5.19 5.14 3.85
N GLU A 66 3.88 5.43 3.89
CA GLU A 66 3.16 5.83 5.10
C GLU A 66 2.96 4.63 6.03
N LEU A 67 2.44 3.52 5.49
CA LEU A 67 2.20 2.29 6.25
C LEU A 67 3.50 1.74 6.87
N ARG A 68 4.64 1.83 6.17
CA ARG A 68 5.97 1.48 6.71
C ARG A 68 6.31 2.28 7.97
N ARG A 69 5.97 3.57 8.01
CA ARG A 69 6.16 4.40 9.20
C ARG A 69 5.15 4.09 10.29
N ALA A 70 3.87 3.89 9.90
CA ALA A 70 2.83 3.54 10.85
C ALA A 70 3.19 2.29 11.66
N ARG A 71 3.74 1.24 11.03
CA ARG A 71 4.15 -0.01 11.66
C ARG A 71 5.17 0.15 12.78
N VAL A 72 5.99 1.20 12.76
CA VAL A 72 7.04 1.40 13.77
C VAL A 72 6.74 2.50 14.76
N ILE A 73 5.80 3.41 14.44
CA ILE A 73 5.34 4.42 15.40
C ILE A 73 4.09 3.98 16.17
N TYR A 74 3.33 3.01 15.63
CA TYR A 74 2.20 2.38 16.30
C TYR A 74 2.38 0.88 16.33
N GLU A 75 1.81 0.25 17.35
CA GLU A 75 1.75 -1.20 17.47
C GLU A 75 0.30 -1.66 17.58
N PRO A 76 -0.16 -2.52 16.66
CA PRO A 76 -1.51 -3.09 16.69
C PRO A 76 -1.64 -4.22 17.72
N LEU A 77 -2.81 -4.88 17.78
CA LEU A 77 -3.04 -6.03 18.67
C LEU A 77 -2.08 -7.18 18.39
N VAL A 78 -1.88 -7.50 17.13
CA VAL A 78 -0.97 -8.55 16.66
C VAL A 78 -0.11 -7.97 15.54
N ASN A 79 1.08 -8.54 15.36
CA ASN A 79 2.02 -8.14 14.31
C ASN A 79 2.20 -9.26 13.28
N LEU A 80 2.74 -8.89 12.11
CA LEU A 80 3.27 -9.84 11.14
C LEU A 80 4.78 -9.95 11.32
N ARG A 81 5.29 -11.17 11.47
CA ARG A 81 6.73 -11.39 11.46
C ARG A 81 7.28 -11.08 10.06
N ALA A 82 8.23 -10.15 9.98
CA ALA A 82 8.68 -9.60 8.70
C ALA A 82 9.28 -10.65 7.74
N SER A 83 9.79 -11.78 8.25
CA SER A 83 10.40 -12.84 7.42
C SER A 83 9.41 -13.69 6.65
N ASP A 84 8.22 -13.94 7.19
CA ASP A 84 7.26 -14.93 6.68
C ASP A 84 5.79 -14.53 6.84
N CYS A 85 5.53 -13.33 7.37
CA CYS A 85 4.19 -12.79 7.62
C CYS A 85 3.30 -13.68 8.52
N VAL A 86 3.91 -14.52 9.37
CA VAL A 86 3.19 -15.24 10.41
C VAL A 86 2.71 -14.26 11.47
N ILE A 87 1.46 -14.43 11.93
CA ILE A 87 0.87 -13.64 13.01
C ILE A 87 1.63 -13.92 14.32
N VAL A 88 2.09 -12.86 14.94
CA VAL A 88 2.79 -12.90 16.24
C VAL A 88 2.17 -11.91 17.22
N PRO A 89 2.32 -12.09 18.55
CA PRO A 89 1.86 -11.13 19.53
C PRO A 89 2.40 -9.71 19.30
N GLY A 90 1.50 -8.73 19.44
CA GLY A 90 1.82 -7.31 19.51
C GLY A 90 1.44 -6.76 20.88
N VAL A 91 0.51 -5.78 20.94
CA VAL A 91 -0.08 -5.30 22.20
C VAL A 91 -0.87 -6.40 22.89
N ALA A 92 -1.54 -7.28 22.14
CA ALA A 92 -2.12 -8.50 22.71
C ALA A 92 -1.02 -9.58 22.87
N GLU A 93 -0.85 -10.10 24.08
CA GLU A 93 0.06 -11.21 24.34
C GLU A 93 -0.51 -12.57 23.93
N ARG A 94 -1.85 -12.69 23.90
CA ARG A 94 -2.59 -13.88 23.45
C ARG A 94 -4.01 -13.50 23.04
N TRP A 95 -4.67 -14.39 22.32
CA TRP A 95 -6.07 -14.25 21.93
C TRP A 95 -6.76 -15.61 21.89
N GLU A 96 -8.08 -15.58 21.98
CA GLU A 96 -8.97 -16.74 21.89
C GLU A 96 -10.00 -16.50 20.80
N VAL A 97 -10.37 -17.56 20.09
CA VAL A 97 -11.41 -17.51 19.05
C VAL A 97 -12.51 -18.48 19.42
N SER A 98 -13.77 -18.01 19.37
CA SER A 98 -14.93 -18.86 19.64
C SER A 98 -15.04 -20.00 18.61
N PRO A 99 -15.68 -21.13 18.98
CA PRO A 99 -15.80 -22.29 18.08
C PRO A 99 -16.51 -21.99 16.74
N ASP A 100 -17.37 -20.97 16.70
CA ASP A 100 -18.03 -20.50 15.47
C ASP A 100 -17.20 -19.50 14.65
N GLY A 101 -15.97 -19.20 15.08
CA GLY A 101 -15.03 -18.31 14.39
C GLY A 101 -15.44 -16.84 14.37
N ARG A 102 -16.43 -16.44 15.17
CA ARG A 102 -16.99 -15.07 15.11
C ARG A 102 -16.53 -14.16 16.23
N THR A 103 -16.17 -14.68 17.38
CA THR A 103 -15.78 -13.86 18.54
C THR A 103 -14.30 -14.04 18.84
N TYR A 104 -13.58 -12.95 18.85
CA TYR A 104 -12.18 -12.87 19.22
C TYR A 104 -12.05 -12.15 20.55
N THR A 105 -11.36 -12.77 21.50
CA THR A 105 -11.04 -12.17 22.81
C THR A 105 -9.53 -11.95 22.88
N PHE A 106 -9.10 -10.71 22.84
CA PHE A 106 -7.69 -10.34 22.95
C PHE A 106 -7.34 -9.97 24.39
N HIS A 107 -6.22 -10.49 24.88
CA HIS A 107 -5.67 -10.17 26.19
C HIS A 107 -4.41 -9.32 26.03
N LEU A 108 -4.50 -8.06 26.46
CA LEU A 108 -3.43 -7.09 26.32
C LEU A 108 -2.35 -7.29 27.38
N ARG A 109 -1.12 -7.09 26.99
CA ARG A 109 0.04 -7.17 27.88
C ARG A 109 0.03 -6.02 28.91
N ALA A 110 0.52 -6.30 30.09
CA ALA A 110 0.54 -5.33 31.19
C ALA A 110 1.61 -4.25 31.05
N ASP A 111 2.64 -4.49 30.23
CA ASP A 111 3.81 -3.62 30.03
C ASP A 111 3.73 -2.76 28.76
N ALA A 112 2.64 -2.86 27.97
CA ALA A 112 2.41 -1.98 26.85
C ALA A 112 2.16 -0.54 27.32
N LYS A 113 2.95 0.40 26.80
CA LYS A 113 2.87 1.81 27.17
C LYS A 113 2.92 2.73 25.97
N TRP A 114 2.23 3.84 26.10
CA TRP A 114 2.39 4.98 25.23
C TRP A 114 3.74 5.69 25.45
N SER A 115 4.17 6.49 24.46
CA SER A 115 5.46 7.20 24.53
C SER A 115 5.53 8.26 25.64
N ASN A 116 4.41 8.68 26.19
CA ASN A 116 4.32 9.54 27.37
C ASN A 116 4.33 8.78 28.71
N GLY A 117 4.35 7.43 28.67
CA GLY A 117 4.37 6.56 29.83
C GLY A 117 3.01 6.03 30.29
N ASP A 118 1.91 6.51 29.73
CA ASP A 118 0.56 6.00 30.04
C ASP A 118 0.43 4.52 29.60
N PRO A 119 -0.39 3.70 30.29
CA PRO A 119 -0.66 2.33 29.86
C PRO A 119 -1.48 2.32 28.57
N VAL A 120 -1.21 1.36 27.67
CA VAL A 120 -2.10 1.06 26.54
C VAL A 120 -3.22 0.15 27.04
N THR A 121 -4.48 0.52 26.75
CA THR A 121 -5.66 -0.18 27.23
C THR A 121 -6.54 -0.71 26.09
N SER A 122 -7.45 -1.61 26.42
CA SER A 122 -8.47 -2.11 25.49
C SER A 122 -9.41 -0.99 25.01
N GLU A 123 -9.68 0.02 25.85
CA GLU A 123 -10.51 1.17 25.48
C GLU A 123 -9.80 2.05 24.41
N ASP A 124 -8.47 2.11 24.39
CA ASP A 124 -7.72 2.80 23.33
C ASP A 124 -7.99 2.16 21.96
N PHE A 125 -8.05 0.83 21.89
CA PHE A 125 -8.42 0.10 20.67
C PHE A 125 -9.90 0.29 20.33
N ARG A 126 -10.79 0.18 21.32
CA ARG A 126 -12.23 0.40 21.11
C ARG A 126 -12.51 1.80 20.56
N TYR A 127 -11.89 2.82 21.15
CA TYR A 127 -11.95 4.21 20.69
C TYR A 127 -11.45 4.33 19.24
N SER A 128 -10.27 3.79 18.95
CA SER A 128 -9.60 3.94 17.65
C SER A 128 -10.34 3.25 16.52
N TRP A 129 -10.85 2.03 16.76
CA TRP A 129 -11.65 1.30 15.79
C TRP A 129 -13.04 1.92 15.61
N GLY A 130 -13.67 2.39 16.70
CA GLY A 130 -14.90 3.17 16.63
C GLY A 130 -14.73 4.44 15.79
N ARG A 131 -13.61 5.13 15.97
CA ARG A 131 -13.23 6.29 15.17
C ARG A 131 -13.03 5.92 13.68
N ALA A 132 -12.41 4.78 13.37
CA ALA A 132 -12.21 4.31 11.97
C ALA A 132 -13.53 3.91 11.30
N ILE A 133 -14.49 3.36 12.07
CA ILE A 133 -15.85 3.04 11.59
C ILE A 133 -16.68 4.31 11.40
N LEU A 134 -16.42 5.39 12.14
CA LEU A 134 -17.20 6.62 12.08
C LEU A 134 -16.98 7.34 10.72
N PRO A 135 -18.03 7.60 9.92
CA PRO A 135 -17.87 8.22 8.60
C PRO A 135 -17.31 9.64 8.65
N ASP A 136 -17.47 10.33 9.79
CA ASP A 136 -16.94 11.67 10.05
C ASP A 136 -15.41 11.71 9.99
N SER A 137 -14.73 10.61 10.31
CA SER A 137 -13.26 10.51 10.32
C SER A 137 -12.65 10.39 8.94
N ALA A 138 -13.45 10.06 7.93
CA ALA A 138 -12.99 9.81 6.55
C ALA A 138 -11.77 8.88 6.49
N ALA A 139 -11.82 7.76 7.25
CA ALA A 139 -10.76 6.77 7.27
C ALA A 139 -10.69 6.04 5.92
N ASP A 140 -9.50 5.94 5.33
CA ASP A 140 -9.29 5.38 3.99
C ASP A 140 -9.71 3.90 3.92
N TYR A 141 -9.57 3.17 5.03
CA TYR A 141 -9.84 1.75 5.15
C TYR A 141 -11.04 1.42 6.07
N SER A 142 -12.00 2.35 6.23
CA SER A 142 -13.21 2.10 7.03
C SER A 142 -13.95 0.81 6.64
N GLY A 143 -13.92 0.44 5.35
CA GLY A 143 -14.51 -0.78 4.81
C GLY A 143 -13.95 -2.07 5.43
N LEU A 144 -12.69 -2.11 5.84
CA LEU A 144 -12.09 -3.29 6.47
C LEU A 144 -12.69 -3.58 7.86
N PHE A 145 -13.19 -2.56 8.54
CA PHE A 145 -13.86 -2.70 9.84
C PHE A 145 -15.31 -3.18 9.73
N PHE A 146 -15.90 -3.21 8.53
CA PHE A 146 -17.28 -3.65 8.34
C PHE A 146 -17.48 -5.16 8.55
N ALA A 147 -16.40 -5.92 8.68
CA ALA A 147 -16.46 -7.29 9.18
C ALA A 147 -16.93 -7.38 10.64
N ILE A 148 -16.73 -6.32 11.44
CA ILE A 148 -17.20 -6.25 12.83
C ILE A 148 -18.72 -6.12 12.83
N LYS A 149 -19.39 -6.96 13.63
CA LYS A 149 -20.85 -6.98 13.78
C LYS A 149 -21.40 -5.58 13.98
N GLY A 150 -22.38 -5.22 13.15
CA GLY A 150 -23.10 -3.95 13.25
C GLY A 150 -22.30 -2.71 12.79
N ALA A 151 -21.03 -2.84 12.40
CA ALA A 151 -20.20 -1.69 11.98
C ALA A 151 -20.74 -1.00 10.71
N LYS A 152 -21.10 -1.77 9.68
CA LYS A 152 -21.67 -1.20 8.44
C LYS A 152 -23.05 -0.56 8.67
N PRO A 153 -24.01 -1.20 9.35
CA PRO A 153 -25.26 -0.54 9.74
C PRO A 153 -25.06 0.76 10.54
N PHE A 154 -24.13 0.76 11.49
CA PHE A 154 -23.79 1.97 12.26
C PHE A 154 -23.24 3.08 11.34
N PHE A 155 -22.30 2.77 10.45
CA PHE A 155 -21.74 3.72 9.48
C PHE A 155 -22.85 4.36 8.62
N ASP A 156 -23.77 3.56 8.09
CA ASP A 156 -24.86 4.03 7.26
C ASP A 156 -25.87 4.88 8.07
N ALA A 157 -26.22 4.43 9.27
CA ALA A 157 -27.12 5.16 10.17
C ALA A 157 -26.55 6.53 10.55
N ARG A 158 -25.24 6.60 10.89
CA ARG A 158 -24.58 7.88 11.20
C ARG A 158 -24.58 8.82 10.00
N ASN A 159 -24.33 8.34 8.80
CA ASN A 159 -24.42 9.16 7.58
C ASN A 159 -25.83 9.73 7.38
N ALA A 160 -26.87 8.91 7.60
CA ALA A 160 -28.26 9.36 7.51
C ALA A 160 -28.58 10.42 8.59
N MET A 161 -28.20 10.18 9.84
CA MET A 161 -28.40 11.10 10.97
C MET A 161 -27.76 12.47 10.71
N VAL A 162 -26.53 12.50 10.22
CA VAL A 162 -25.82 13.75 9.90
C VAL A 162 -26.48 14.48 8.74
N LYS A 163 -26.91 13.76 7.70
CA LYS A 163 -27.62 14.34 6.54
C LYS A 163 -28.95 14.96 6.96
N GLU A 164 -29.72 14.26 7.79
CA GLU A 164 -30.98 14.75 8.33
C GLU A 164 -30.77 15.98 9.22
N PHE A 165 -29.80 15.92 10.15
CA PHE A 165 -29.45 17.03 11.01
C PHE A 165 -29.08 18.29 10.23
N ALA A 166 -28.22 18.17 9.22
CA ALA A 166 -27.82 19.29 8.37
C ALA A 166 -29.01 19.92 7.63
N ALA A 167 -29.98 19.10 7.19
CA ALA A 167 -31.20 19.59 6.55
C ALA A 167 -32.12 20.34 7.54
N GLN A 168 -32.25 19.83 8.77
CA GLN A 168 -33.07 20.45 9.81
C GLN A 168 -32.47 21.75 10.35
N HIS A 169 -31.16 21.86 10.39
CA HIS A 169 -30.41 23.01 10.95
C HIS A 169 -29.84 23.94 9.89
N ALA A 170 -30.29 23.86 8.65
CA ALA A 170 -29.86 24.74 7.57
C ALA A 170 -30.12 26.23 7.91
N GLY A 171 -29.04 27.00 8.07
CA GLY A 171 -29.11 28.41 8.46
C GLY A 171 -29.42 28.67 9.94
N ARG A 172 -29.53 27.64 10.79
CA ARG A 172 -29.82 27.73 12.24
C ARG A 172 -28.92 26.77 13.04
N PRO A 173 -27.59 26.98 13.09
CA PRO A 173 -26.69 26.11 13.82
C PRO A 173 -27.05 26.01 15.29
N SER A 174 -27.01 24.80 15.88
CA SER A 174 -27.28 24.53 17.28
C SER A 174 -26.22 23.61 17.87
N ALA A 175 -25.42 24.12 18.78
CA ALA A 175 -24.40 23.33 19.48
C ALA A 175 -25.04 22.28 20.38
N ALA A 176 -26.13 22.62 21.11
CA ALA A 176 -26.85 21.71 22.01
C ALA A 176 -27.46 20.51 21.25
N ASP A 177 -28.04 20.78 20.06
CA ASP A 177 -28.62 19.71 19.25
C ASP A 177 -27.51 18.84 18.60
N ALA A 178 -26.35 19.44 18.24
CA ALA A 178 -25.19 18.67 17.78
C ALA A 178 -24.63 17.75 18.87
N GLU A 179 -24.56 18.22 20.12
CA GLU A 179 -24.17 17.40 21.27
C GLU A 179 -25.19 16.28 21.54
N ALA A 180 -26.49 16.58 21.45
CA ALA A 180 -27.55 15.57 21.58
C ALA A 180 -27.46 14.51 20.46
N LEU A 181 -27.16 14.93 19.22
CA LEU A 181 -26.91 14.02 18.12
C LEU A 181 -25.69 13.14 18.39
N TRP A 182 -24.59 13.72 18.88
CA TRP A 182 -23.37 12.98 19.21
C TRP A 182 -23.63 11.93 20.30
N LYS A 183 -24.37 12.29 21.36
CA LYS A 183 -24.76 11.34 22.42
C LYS A 183 -25.55 10.15 21.84
N ARG A 184 -26.55 10.41 20.98
CA ARG A 184 -27.30 9.35 20.30
C ARG A 184 -26.41 8.49 19.41
N THR A 185 -25.40 9.09 18.78
CA THR A 185 -24.41 8.35 17.97
C THR A 185 -23.59 7.38 18.84
N ALA A 186 -23.12 7.83 20.02
CA ALA A 186 -22.39 6.98 20.96
C ALA A 186 -23.29 5.83 21.49
N GLU A 187 -24.51 6.12 21.89
CA GLU A 187 -25.49 5.11 22.34
C GLU A 187 -25.80 4.06 21.25
N LEU A 188 -25.90 4.50 19.99
CA LEU A 188 -26.08 3.61 18.84
C LEU A 188 -24.85 2.71 18.63
N PHE A 189 -23.64 3.27 18.71
CA PHE A 189 -22.40 2.51 18.61
C PHE A 189 -22.33 1.43 19.70
N ASP A 190 -22.54 1.80 20.95
CA ASP A 190 -22.47 0.89 22.10
C ASP A 190 -23.49 -0.26 22.04
N SER A 191 -24.68 0.01 21.48
CA SER A 191 -25.75 -0.99 21.37
C SER A 191 -25.67 -1.89 20.13
N THR A 192 -24.97 -1.47 19.07
CA THR A 192 -25.03 -2.17 17.78
C THR A 192 -23.69 -2.77 17.35
N VAL A 193 -22.56 -2.13 17.69
CA VAL A 193 -21.25 -2.56 17.20
C VAL A 193 -20.63 -3.60 18.13
N GLY A 194 -20.25 -4.74 17.59
CA GLY A 194 -19.68 -5.85 18.33
C GLY A 194 -18.23 -5.62 18.78
N LEU A 195 -17.96 -4.51 19.44
CA LEU A 195 -16.64 -4.10 19.91
C LEU A 195 -16.71 -3.64 21.37
N HIS A 196 -16.20 -4.44 22.30
CA HIS A 196 -16.34 -4.23 23.73
C HIS A 196 -15.01 -4.30 24.48
N ALA A 197 -14.82 -3.42 25.45
CA ALA A 197 -13.69 -3.38 26.38
C ALA A 197 -14.21 -3.60 27.82
N PRO A 198 -14.42 -4.86 28.25
CA PRO A 198 -15.00 -5.14 29.56
C PRO A 198 -14.10 -4.75 30.72
N ASP A 199 -12.80 -4.71 30.50
CA ASP A 199 -11.78 -4.22 31.44
C ASP A 199 -10.57 -3.65 30.67
N ALA A 200 -9.64 -3.03 31.35
CA ALA A 200 -8.50 -2.32 30.73
C ALA A 200 -7.59 -3.19 29.87
N ARG A 201 -7.66 -4.52 29.95
CA ARG A 201 -6.76 -5.45 29.23
C ARG A 201 -7.48 -6.50 28.41
N THR A 202 -8.79 -6.44 28.32
CA THR A 202 -9.57 -7.39 27.53
C THR A 202 -10.35 -6.65 26.46
N LEU A 203 -10.10 -6.97 25.18
CA LEU A 203 -10.88 -6.49 24.05
C LEU A 203 -11.63 -7.66 23.43
N VAL A 204 -12.94 -7.53 23.31
CA VAL A 204 -13.81 -8.53 22.69
C VAL A 204 -14.37 -7.97 21.38
N VAL A 205 -14.14 -8.70 20.29
CA VAL A 205 -14.59 -8.33 18.95
C VAL A 205 -15.48 -9.44 18.40
N THR A 206 -16.70 -9.10 18.04
CA THR A 206 -17.66 -10.02 17.41
C THR A 206 -17.82 -9.65 15.94
N LEU A 207 -17.70 -10.62 15.03
CA LEU A 207 -17.85 -10.45 13.59
C LEU A 207 -19.27 -10.83 13.13
N ASP A 208 -19.71 -10.26 12.00
CA ASP A 208 -20.98 -10.64 11.37
C ASP A 208 -20.93 -12.08 10.80
N ALA A 209 -19.77 -12.48 10.30
CA ALA A 209 -19.49 -13.83 9.81
C ALA A 209 -18.04 -14.23 10.16
N PRO A 210 -17.72 -15.53 10.22
CA PRO A 210 -16.33 -15.98 10.38
C PRO A 210 -15.44 -15.41 9.28
N LEU A 211 -14.25 -14.91 9.67
CA LEU A 211 -13.31 -14.30 8.74
C LEU A 211 -11.90 -14.85 8.97
N ALA A 212 -11.43 -15.72 8.06
CA ALA A 212 -10.18 -16.44 8.23
C ALA A 212 -8.94 -15.53 8.33
N TYR A 213 -8.98 -14.36 7.73
CA TYR A 213 -7.88 -13.38 7.74
C TYR A 213 -8.08 -12.22 8.73
N PHE A 214 -9.00 -12.35 9.69
CA PHE A 214 -9.28 -11.26 10.65
C PHE A 214 -8.05 -10.86 11.48
N LEU A 215 -7.22 -11.82 11.88
CA LEU A 215 -5.96 -11.51 12.58
C LEU A 215 -4.96 -10.76 11.68
N ASP A 216 -4.95 -11.04 10.39
CA ASP A 216 -4.14 -10.29 9.42
C ASP A 216 -4.62 -8.84 9.32
N LEU A 217 -5.94 -8.60 9.32
CA LEU A 217 -6.50 -7.25 9.42
C LEU A 217 -6.10 -6.58 10.74
N CYS A 218 -6.13 -7.31 11.87
CA CYS A 218 -5.69 -6.77 13.16
C CYS A 218 -4.22 -6.39 13.20
N ALA A 219 -3.37 -6.93 12.30
CA ALA A 219 -1.97 -6.55 12.13
C ALA A 219 -1.79 -5.38 11.15
N PHE A 220 -2.83 -5.00 10.41
CA PHE A 220 -2.72 -3.92 9.43
C PHE A 220 -2.70 -2.55 10.13
N PRO A 221 -1.86 -1.60 9.70
CA PRO A 221 -1.62 -0.35 10.43
C PRO A 221 -2.86 0.47 10.77
N CYS A 222 -3.91 0.44 9.96
CA CYS A 222 -5.14 1.18 10.27
C CYS A 222 -5.89 0.63 11.49
N PHE A 223 -5.61 -0.60 11.93
CA PHE A 223 -6.13 -1.21 13.16
C PHE A 223 -5.29 -0.86 14.40
N SER A 224 -4.20 -0.11 14.25
CA SER A 224 -3.40 0.37 15.38
C SER A 224 -4.19 1.39 16.21
N PRO A 225 -3.94 1.44 17.54
CA PRO A 225 -4.59 2.41 18.40
C PRO A 225 -3.99 3.80 18.26
N VAL A 226 -4.77 4.83 18.54
CA VAL A 226 -4.32 6.20 18.78
C VAL A 226 -4.59 6.57 20.24
N HIS A 227 -3.82 7.49 20.79
CA HIS A 227 -3.97 7.91 22.19
C HIS A 227 -5.22 8.83 22.34
N PRO A 228 -6.33 8.38 22.96
CA PRO A 228 -7.60 9.11 22.97
C PRO A 228 -7.46 10.51 23.56
N ALA A 229 -6.83 10.63 24.73
CA ALA A 229 -6.67 11.92 25.42
C ALA A 229 -5.88 12.96 24.60
N THR A 230 -5.01 12.52 23.68
CA THR A 230 -4.31 13.43 22.75
C THR A 230 -5.24 13.82 21.59
N VAL A 231 -5.94 12.86 20.99
CA VAL A 231 -6.79 13.10 19.81
C VAL A 231 -7.98 13.99 20.16
N GLU A 232 -8.64 13.76 21.29
CA GLU A 232 -9.85 14.47 21.71
C GLU A 232 -9.65 15.98 21.91
N GLN A 233 -8.43 16.42 22.22
CA GLN A 233 -8.10 17.86 22.30
C GLN A 233 -8.26 18.57 20.95
N PHE A 234 -8.32 17.82 19.86
CA PHE A 234 -8.42 18.35 18.49
C PHE A 234 -9.76 17.97 17.82
N VAL A 235 -10.72 17.46 18.60
CA VAL A 235 -12.05 17.12 18.14
C VAL A 235 -13.03 18.22 18.53
N SER A 236 -13.98 18.53 17.67
CA SER A 236 -15.10 19.44 17.91
C SER A 236 -16.32 18.97 17.13
N LEU A 237 -17.50 19.43 17.54
CA LEU A 237 -18.74 19.19 16.80
C LEU A 237 -19.09 20.44 15.98
N ASP A 238 -19.48 20.23 14.73
CA ASP A 238 -19.99 21.30 13.89
C ASP A 238 -21.48 21.54 14.20
N PRO A 239 -21.84 22.71 14.74
CA PRO A 239 -23.22 22.99 15.11
C PRO A 239 -24.17 23.13 13.92
N ALA A 240 -23.66 23.27 12.69
CA ALA A 240 -24.48 23.37 11.48
C ALA A 240 -24.78 22.00 10.86
N THR A 241 -23.84 21.07 10.95
CA THR A 241 -23.97 19.75 10.31
C THR A 241 -24.08 18.58 11.29
N GLY A 242 -23.81 18.80 12.58
CA GLY A 242 -23.75 17.75 13.58
C GLY A 242 -22.59 16.77 13.38
N ARG A 243 -21.64 17.08 12.48
CA ARG A 243 -20.46 16.25 12.21
C ARG A 243 -19.40 16.46 13.28
N MET A 244 -18.70 15.39 13.60
CA MET A 244 -17.44 15.47 14.32
C MET A 244 -16.37 16.01 13.34
N ILE A 245 -15.72 17.10 13.72
CA ILE A 245 -14.59 17.67 13.01
C ILE A 245 -13.33 17.35 13.79
N GLN A 246 -12.36 16.76 13.13
CA GLN A 246 -11.07 16.48 13.72
C GLN A 246 -9.96 17.24 13.00
N ARG A 247 -9.23 18.06 13.76
CA ARG A 247 -7.98 18.67 13.28
C ARG A 247 -6.83 17.71 13.51
N HIS A 248 -5.94 17.59 12.51
CA HIS A 248 -4.85 16.63 12.54
C HIS A 248 -3.53 17.17 13.15
N ASP A 249 -3.58 18.31 13.87
CA ASP A 249 -2.42 18.88 14.55
C ASP A 249 -1.84 17.99 15.65
N TRP A 250 -2.63 17.05 16.17
CA TRP A 250 -2.19 16.06 17.14
C TRP A 250 -1.09 15.14 16.60
N THR A 251 -1.00 14.96 15.27
CA THR A 251 0.03 14.13 14.62
C THR A 251 1.40 14.79 14.51
N LYS A 252 1.54 16.06 14.92
CA LYS A 252 2.80 16.78 14.82
C LYS A 252 3.78 16.38 15.92
N PRO A 253 5.10 16.38 15.61
CA PRO A 253 6.14 16.17 16.64
C PRO A 253 5.93 17.09 17.85
N GLY A 254 6.18 16.53 19.03
CA GLY A 254 5.94 17.20 20.32
C GLY A 254 4.48 17.17 20.81
N ARG A 255 3.53 16.68 20.01
CA ARG A 255 2.14 16.46 20.41
C ARG A 255 1.73 15.01 20.28
N ILE A 256 2.20 14.36 19.22
CA ILE A 256 1.87 12.95 18.92
C ILE A 256 2.33 12.04 20.06
N VAL A 257 1.43 11.18 20.51
CA VAL A 257 1.69 10.12 21.47
C VAL A 257 1.45 8.80 20.78
N VAL A 258 2.46 7.93 20.78
CA VAL A 258 2.52 6.67 20.01
C VAL A 258 2.88 5.50 20.91
N ASN A 259 2.57 4.28 20.51
CA ASN A 259 2.84 3.07 21.30
C ASN A 259 3.85 2.10 20.64
N GLY A 260 4.37 2.45 19.47
CA GLY A 260 5.32 1.63 18.72
C GLY A 260 6.78 1.84 19.12
N ALA A 261 7.68 1.24 18.34
CA ALA A 261 9.13 1.22 18.59
C ALA A 261 9.79 2.59 18.52
N TYR A 262 9.22 3.53 17.79
CA TYR A 262 9.79 4.87 17.58
C TYR A 262 8.79 5.99 17.82
N VAL A 263 9.34 7.15 18.19
CA VAL A 263 8.61 8.43 18.33
C VAL A 263 9.09 9.38 17.23
N PRO A 264 8.19 10.00 16.44
CA PRO A 264 8.55 11.05 15.50
C PRO A 264 8.88 12.35 16.28
N VAL A 265 10.16 12.74 16.28
CA VAL A 265 10.64 13.91 17.01
C VAL A 265 10.82 15.15 16.13
N VAL A 266 11.02 14.96 14.81
CA VAL A 266 11.06 16.00 13.79
C VAL A 266 10.28 15.54 12.57
N TRP A 267 9.51 16.46 11.97
CA TRP A 267 8.90 16.27 10.67
C TRP A 267 8.88 17.59 9.92
N ARG A 268 9.71 17.71 8.91
CA ARG A 268 9.79 18.85 8.00
C ARG A 268 9.25 18.44 6.65
N TYR A 269 8.03 18.85 6.35
CA TYR A 269 7.28 18.42 5.16
C TYR A 269 8.11 18.56 3.87
N LYS A 270 8.10 17.53 3.04
CA LYS A 270 8.87 17.36 1.80
C LYS A 270 10.39 17.43 1.98
N ARG A 271 10.89 17.26 3.18
CA ARG A 271 12.32 17.27 3.47
C ARG A 271 12.76 16.02 4.21
N ASP A 272 12.36 15.89 5.47
CA ASP A 272 12.80 14.78 6.31
C ASP A 272 11.91 14.57 7.54
N MET A 273 11.98 13.35 8.06
CA MET A 273 11.39 12.97 9.34
C MET A 273 12.46 12.26 10.18
N ARG A 274 12.56 12.61 11.46
CA ARG A 274 13.41 11.94 12.43
C ARG A 274 12.57 11.11 13.37
N LEU A 275 12.90 9.83 13.46
CA LEU A 275 12.33 8.87 14.39
C LEU A 275 13.41 8.53 15.42
N GLU A 276 13.06 8.60 16.71
CA GLU A 276 13.93 8.19 17.83
C GLU A 276 13.29 7.00 18.55
N GLN A 277 14.12 6.09 19.08
CA GLN A 277 13.64 4.93 19.82
C GLN A 277 12.72 5.34 20.97
N ASN A 278 11.54 4.73 21.06
CA ASN A 278 10.60 4.95 22.16
C ASN A 278 11.14 4.32 23.46
N PRO A 279 11.43 5.13 24.51
CA PRO A 279 11.96 4.59 25.75
C PRO A 279 10.98 3.71 26.52
N HIS A 280 9.69 3.85 26.24
CA HIS A 280 8.59 3.11 26.88
C HIS A 280 8.13 1.90 26.09
N TYR A 281 8.67 1.67 24.88
CA TYR A 281 8.30 0.50 24.07
C TYR A 281 8.68 -0.80 24.81
N TRP A 282 7.73 -1.70 24.94
CA TRP A 282 7.92 -2.94 25.69
C TRP A 282 9.05 -3.81 25.11
N ASN A 283 9.18 -3.87 23.79
CA ASN A 283 10.20 -4.67 23.09
C ASN A 283 11.39 -3.83 22.59
N LYS A 284 11.74 -2.78 23.32
CA LYS A 284 12.84 -1.87 22.91
C LYS A 284 14.20 -2.55 22.74
N ALA A 285 14.41 -3.72 23.37
CA ALA A 285 15.65 -4.47 23.24
C ALA A 285 15.85 -5.07 21.84
N ALA A 286 14.75 -5.33 21.10
CA ALA A 286 14.80 -5.84 19.74
C ALA A 286 15.05 -4.75 18.69
N VAL A 287 14.93 -3.47 19.04
CA VAL A 287 15.13 -2.34 18.13
C VAL A 287 16.60 -2.18 17.79
N VAL A 288 16.95 -2.25 16.49
CA VAL A 288 18.33 -2.26 16.03
C VAL A 288 18.91 -0.85 15.93
N ALA A 289 18.30 0.04 15.13
CA ALA A 289 18.72 1.43 15.01
C ALA A 289 18.01 2.27 16.09
N LYS A 290 18.75 3.04 16.88
CA LYS A 290 18.16 3.92 17.90
C LYS A 290 17.53 5.17 17.30
N SER A 291 17.95 5.52 16.09
CA SER A 291 17.46 6.68 15.37
C SER A 291 17.42 6.44 13.87
N ILE A 292 16.34 6.86 13.24
CA ILE A 292 16.12 6.75 11.80
C ILE A 292 15.83 8.12 11.22
N GLU A 293 16.49 8.45 10.10
CA GLU A 293 16.17 9.62 9.30
C GLU A 293 15.51 9.17 8.00
N CYS A 294 14.26 9.59 7.79
CA CYS A 294 13.52 9.34 6.56
C CYS A 294 13.56 10.61 5.72
N ARG A 295 14.32 10.61 4.63
CA ARG A 295 14.44 11.76 3.71
C ARG A 295 13.46 11.64 2.56
N THR A 296 12.90 12.76 2.14
CA THR A 296 12.07 12.83 0.92
C THR A 296 12.89 13.40 -0.23
N VAL A 297 13.08 12.62 -1.30
CA VAL A 297 13.81 13.06 -2.50
C VAL A 297 12.98 12.68 -3.72
N GLU A 298 12.22 13.63 -4.26
CA GLU A 298 11.30 13.43 -5.38
C GLU A 298 12.02 13.03 -6.68
N ASN A 299 13.23 13.59 -6.90
CA ASN A 299 14.00 13.30 -8.11
C ASN A 299 14.79 11.99 -7.97
N PRO A 300 14.55 10.97 -8.82
CA PRO A 300 15.22 9.67 -8.74
C PRO A 300 16.73 9.75 -8.86
N ASN A 301 17.25 10.64 -9.75
CA ASN A 301 18.69 10.77 -9.97
C ASN A 301 19.39 11.30 -8.72
N THR A 302 18.77 12.30 -8.06
CA THR A 302 19.27 12.82 -6.77
C THR A 302 19.27 11.75 -5.71
N GLY A 303 18.22 10.88 -5.67
CA GLY A 303 18.15 9.76 -4.74
C GLY A 303 19.31 8.77 -4.96
N VAL A 304 19.56 8.37 -6.20
CA VAL A 304 20.67 7.47 -6.56
C VAL A 304 22.03 8.08 -6.19
N LEU A 305 22.26 9.35 -6.53
CA LEU A 305 23.51 10.04 -6.18
C LEU A 305 23.71 10.18 -4.66
N SER A 306 22.65 10.44 -3.91
CA SER A 306 22.70 10.51 -2.45
C SER A 306 23.06 9.15 -1.83
N PHE A 307 22.52 8.06 -2.36
CA PHE A 307 22.91 6.72 -1.92
C PHE A 307 24.39 6.41 -2.30
N GLN A 308 24.80 6.67 -3.53
CA GLN A 308 26.17 6.40 -3.99
C GLN A 308 27.22 7.21 -3.24
N SER A 309 26.89 8.43 -2.79
CA SER A 309 27.77 9.24 -1.95
C SER A 309 27.87 8.77 -0.49
N GLY A 310 27.09 7.75 -0.11
CA GLY A 310 27.00 7.27 1.28
C GLY A 310 26.15 8.17 2.19
N ALA A 311 25.39 9.11 1.64
CA ALA A 311 24.50 9.97 2.42
C ALA A 311 23.20 9.27 2.85
N ALA A 312 22.92 8.08 2.31
CA ALA A 312 21.79 7.24 2.69
C ALA A 312 22.21 5.76 2.69
N ASP A 313 21.54 4.98 3.54
CA ASP A 313 21.75 3.54 3.69
C ASP A 313 20.78 2.73 2.84
N TRP A 314 19.59 3.26 2.58
CA TRP A 314 18.55 2.62 1.79
C TRP A 314 17.80 3.61 0.91
N LEU A 315 17.70 3.32 -0.40
CA LEU A 315 16.82 4.00 -1.34
C LEU A 315 15.65 3.06 -1.68
N THR A 316 14.44 3.47 -1.35
CA THR A 316 13.25 2.60 -1.38
C THR A 316 12.59 2.49 -2.74
N ASP A 317 12.95 3.34 -3.71
CA ASP A 317 12.46 3.26 -5.09
C ASP A 317 13.46 3.92 -6.05
N LEU A 318 13.75 3.21 -7.14
CA LEU A 318 14.59 3.71 -8.23
C LEU A 318 13.74 4.19 -9.40
N GLY A 319 14.22 5.18 -10.12
CA GLY A 319 13.67 5.54 -11.41
C GLY A 319 13.72 4.35 -12.40
N PRO A 320 12.70 4.23 -13.28
CA PRO A 320 12.64 3.10 -14.23
C PRO A 320 13.88 3.00 -15.13
N GLU A 321 14.54 4.11 -15.41
CA GLU A 321 15.77 4.21 -16.20
C GLU A 321 16.95 3.43 -15.61
N TYR A 322 17.05 3.36 -14.28
CA TYR A 322 18.13 2.67 -13.57
C TYR A 322 17.87 1.18 -13.32
N LYS A 323 16.61 0.80 -13.13
CA LYS A 323 16.25 -0.54 -12.66
C LYS A 323 16.84 -1.64 -13.52
N THR A 324 16.72 -1.52 -14.84
CA THR A 324 17.15 -2.55 -15.78
C THR A 324 18.67 -2.76 -15.77
N GLU A 325 19.43 -1.66 -15.83
CA GLU A 325 20.89 -1.70 -15.88
C GLU A 325 21.45 -2.21 -14.55
N MET A 326 21.03 -1.62 -13.43
CA MET A 326 21.50 -2.01 -12.10
C MET A 326 21.19 -3.46 -11.75
N LEU A 327 20.02 -3.98 -12.16
CA LEU A 327 19.71 -5.39 -11.99
C LEU A 327 20.53 -6.29 -12.91
N ALA A 328 20.95 -5.81 -14.10
CA ALA A 328 21.87 -6.56 -14.98
C ALA A 328 23.28 -6.63 -14.37
N GLU A 329 23.80 -5.52 -13.85
CA GLU A 329 25.08 -5.46 -13.13
C GLU A 329 25.08 -6.37 -11.88
N ARG A 330 23.97 -6.40 -11.12
CA ARG A 330 23.84 -7.34 -9.99
C ARG A 330 23.86 -8.80 -10.46
N ARG A 331 23.17 -9.14 -11.54
CA ARG A 331 23.22 -10.52 -12.08
C ARG A 331 24.62 -10.92 -12.50
N ALA A 332 25.38 -10.02 -13.14
CA ALA A 332 26.77 -10.27 -13.50
C ALA A 332 27.63 -10.55 -12.26
N TYR A 333 27.43 -9.78 -11.18
CA TYR A 333 28.11 -10.00 -9.91
C TYR A 333 27.77 -11.36 -9.29
N LEU A 334 26.48 -11.70 -9.19
CA LEU A 334 26.04 -12.98 -8.59
C LEU A 334 26.48 -14.18 -9.44
N GLU A 335 26.53 -14.04 -10.77
CA GLU A 335 27.03 -15.12 -11.66
C GLU A 335 28.51 -15.40 -11.44
N ARG A 336 29.33 -14.36 -11.21
CA ARG A 336 30.75 -14.54 -10.87
C ARG A 336 30.95 -15.37 -9.60
N PHE A 337 30.04 -15.25 -8.62
CA PHE A 337 30.10 -15.94 -7.33
C PHE A 337 29.02 -17.03 -7.21
N ARG A 338 28.61 -17.60 -8.34
CA ARG A 338 27.52 -18.58 -8.38
C ARG A 338 27.73 -19.76 -7.45
N ALA A 339 28.95 -20.32 -7.42
CA ALA A 339 29.28 -21.46 -6.58
C ALA A 339 29.16 -21.13 -5.07
N ASP A 340 29.60 -19.94 -4.65
CA ASP A 340 29.50 -19.50 -3.26
C ASP A 340 28.03 -19.28 -2.88
N LEU A 341 27.26 -18.67 -3.80
CA LEU A 341 25.83 -18.44 -3.60
C LEU A 341 25.06 -19.77 -3.45
N ASP A 342 25.27 -20.72 -4.38
CA ASP A 342 24.60 -22.02 -4.35
C ASP A 342 24.99 -22.82 -3.10
N ALA A 343 26.26 -22.77 -2.69
CA ALA A 343 26.72 -23.42 -1.45
C ALA A 343 26.10 -22.80 -0.18
N GLY A 344 25.99 -21.48 -0.11
CA GLY A 344 25.34 -20.79 1.02
C GLY A 344 23.84 -21.10 1.09
N LEU A 345 23.14 -21.02 -0.04
CA LEU A 345 21.72 -21.37 -0.12
C LEU A 345 21.47 -22.83 0.27
N ALA A 346 22.34 -23.77 -0.11
CA ALA A 346 22.25 -25.17 0.31
C ALA A 346 22.40 -25.35 1.84
N ARG A 347 23.07 -24.42 2.53
CA ARG A 347 23.15 -24.37 4.00
C ARG A 347 21.96 -23.64 4.65
N GLY A 348 21.03 -23.10 3.86
CA GLY A 348 19.89 -22.33 4.34
C GLY A 348 20.21 -20.87 4.70
N GLU A 349 21.34 -20.34 4.22
CA GLU A 349 21.72 -18.95 4.43
C GLU A 349 20.90 -18.01 3.54
N ARG A 350 20.65 -16.79 4.00
CA ARG A 350 19.95 -15.78 3.20
C ARG A 350 20.89 -15.23 2.13
N VAL A 351 20.34 -14.88 0.98
CA VAL A 351 21.11 -14.27 -0.12
C VAL A 351 21.94 -13.08 0.33
N ASP A 352 21.37 -12.20 1.16
CA ASP A 352 22.08 -11.00 1.65
C ASP A 352 23.22 -11.33 2.60
N ASP A 353 23.11 -12.38 3.40
CA ASP A 353 24.20 -12.81 4.31
C ASP A 353 25.38 -13.37 3.50
N ILE A 354 25.09 -14.15 2.47
CA ILE A 354 26.13 -14.64 1.54
C ILE A 354 26.79 -13.47 0.82
N VAL A 355 25.99 -12.59 0.20
CA VAL A 355 26.49 -11.44 -0.58
C VAL A 355 27.29 -10.47 0.30
N ALA A 356 26.95 -10.32 1.57
CA ALA A 356 27.69 -9.48 2.52
C ALA A 356 29.16 -9.92 2.71
N LEU A 357 29.42 -11.22 2.56
CA LEU A 357 30.75 -11.83 2.76
C LEU A 357 31.55 -11.91 1.45
N LEU A 358 30.93 -11.72 0.29
CA LEU A 358 31.61 -11.79 -0.99
C LEU A 358 32.53 -10.56 -1.24
N PRO A 359 33.60 -10.72 -2.04
CA PRO A 359 34.47 -9.62 -2.42
C PRO A 359 33.71 -8.45 -3.06
N PRO A 360 34.22 -7.22 -2.99
CA PRO A 360 33.61 -6.05 -3.64
C PRO A 360 33.36 -6.27 -5.14
N PRO A 361 32.29 -5.64 -5.71
CA PRO A 361 32.01 -5.71 -7.12
C PRO A 361 33.13 -5.09 -7.97
N GLY A 362 33.38 -5.69 -9.15
CA GLY A 362 34.27 -5.17 -10.18
C GLY A 362 33.59 -4.17 -11.11
N ALA A 363 34.29 -3.78 -12.19
CA ALA A 363 33.71 -2.89 -13.19
C ALA A 363 32.54 -3.58 -13.91
N GLY A 364 31.39 -2.86 -14.03
CA GLY A 364 30.15 -3.39 -14.61
C GLY A 364 29.40 -4.37 -13.71
N GLU A 365 29.74 -4.45 -12.44
CA GLU A 365 29.09 -5.27 -11.43
C GLU A 365 28.56 -4.42 -10.27
N ARG A 366 27.54 -4.95 -9.57
CA ARG A 366 26.89 -4.27 -8.44
C ARG A 366 26.32 -5.29 -7.47
N ARG A 367 26.43 -5.03 -6.17
CA ARG A 367 25.77 -5.83 -5.11
C ARG A 367 24.64 -5.08 -4.40
N ASP A 368 24.54 -3.76 -4.59
CA ASP A 368 23.72 -2.82 -3.82
C ASP A 368 22.39 -2.42 -4.49
N ALA A 369 21.99 -3.07 -5.58
CA ALA A 369 20.65 -2.94 -6.17
C ALA A 369 19.98 -4.31 -6.21
N ARG A 370 18.80 -4.47 -5.59
CA ARG A 370 18.12 -5.76 -5.48
C ARG A 370 16.64 -5.65 -5.84
N GLY A 371 16.17 -6.58 -6.68
CA GLY A 371 14.75 -6.79 -6.97
C GLY A 371 14.12 -7.72 -5.94
N PHE A 372 12.93 -7.36 -5.49
CA PHE A 372 12.08 -8.14 -4.59
C PHE A 372 10.75 -8.40 -5.26
N ASP A 373 10.27 -9.62 -5.21
CA ASP A 373 8.92 -9.93 -5.62
C ASP A 373 7.95 -9.14 -4.75
N ALA A 374 6.91 -8.58 -5.37
CA ALA A 374 5.93 -7.79 -4.67
C ALA A 374 4.58 -8.50 -4.60
N PHE A 375 3.79 -8.18 -3.59
CA PHE A 375 2.47 -8.73 -3.36
C PHE A 375 1.42 -8.08 -4.27
N GLY A 376 1.65 -8.16 -5.60
CA GLY A 376 0.79 -7.49 -6.55
C GLY A 376 0.95 -7.96 -7.99
N THR A 377 -0.07 -7.69 -8.79
CA THR A 377 -0.16 -8.12 -10.19
C THR A 377 -0.54 -6.98 -11.11
N ASP A 378 0.20 -6.84 -12.21
CA ASP A 378 -0.09 -5.95 -13.33
C ASP A 378 -1.05 -6.66 -14.29
N PHE A 379 -2.13 -5.99 -14.68
CA PHE A 379 -3.16 -6.57 -15.53
C PHE A 379 -3.84 -5.54 -16.45
N PHE A 380 -4.62 -6.02 -17.40
CA PHE A 380 -5.57 -5.21 -18.15
C PHE A 380 -6.99 -5.75 -17.91
N SER A 381 -7.95 -4.88 -17.61
CA SER A 381 -9.36 -5.23 -17.43
C SER A 381 -10.08 -5.15 -18.77
N PHE A 382 -10.90 -6.14 -19.08
CA PHE A 382 -11.89 -6.07 -20.16
C PHE A 382 -13.17 -5.42 -19.63
N ASN A 383 -13.81 -4.57 -20.41
CA ASN A 383 -15.14 -4.09 -20.08
C ASN A 383 -16.15 -5.21 -20.31
N CYS A 384 -16.76 -5.72 -19.24
CA CYS A 384 -17.66 -6.87 -19.30
C CYS A 384 -19.14 -6.47 -19.37
N ARG A 385 -19.46 -5.16 -19.47
CA ARG A 385 -20.84 -4.69 -19.60
C ARG A 385 -21.45 -5.11 -20.91
N GLU A 386 -22.76 -5.25 -20.95
CA GLU A 386 -23.51 -5.57 -22.17
C GLU A 386 -23.23 -4.55 -23.28
N THR A 387 -23.23 -3.27 -22.93
CA THR A 387 -22.92 -2.16 -23.85
C THR A 387 -21.89 -1.22 -23.26
N LEU A 388 -21.20 -0.49 -24.12
CA LEU A 388 -20.35 0.65 -23.75
C LEU A 388 -21.18 1.93 -23.62
N PRO A 389 -20.65 2.99 -22.96
CA PRO A 389 -21.33 4.28 -22.85
C PRO A 389 -21.85 4.79 -24.22
N GLY A 390 -23.11 5.25 -24.23
CA GLY A 390 -23.80 5.65 -25.47
C GLY A 390 -24.34 4.46 -26.28
N GLU A 391 -24.64 3.35 -25.61
CA GLU A 391 -25.22 2.12 -26.18
C GLU A 391 -24.38 1.51 -27.31
N ARG A 392 -23.07 1.77 -27.31
CA ARG A 392 -22.15 1.23 -28.31
C ARG A 392 -21.96 -0.28 -28.06
N PHE A 393 -21.85 -1.02 -29.16
CA PHE A 393 -21.56 -2.46 -29.10
C PHE A 393 -20.26 -2.77 -28.34
N ASN A 394 -20.31 -3.77 -27.47
CA ASN A 394 -19.19 -4.23 -26.67
C ASN A 394 -18.85 -5.71 -26.97
N PRO A 395 -17.81 -6.02 -27.74
CA PRO A 395 -17.44 -7.40 -28.03
C PRO A 395 -16.94 -8.15 -26.79
N PHE A 396 -16.44 -7.44 -25.77
CA PHE A 396 -15.89 -8.04 -24.56
C PHE A 396 -16.94 -8.45 -23.52
N ASN A 397 -18.23 -8.28 -23.80
CA ASN A 397 -19.28 -8.93 -23.05
C ASN A 397 -19.20 -10.47 -23.18
N ASP A 398 -18.75 -10.97 -24.33
CA ASP A 398 -18.53 -12.39 -24.59
C ASP A 398 -17.18 -12.87 -24.00
N ALA A 399 -17.23 -13.86 -23.09
CA ALA A 399 -16.03 -14.45 -22.47
C ALA A 399 -15.08 -15.09 -23.48
N ARG A 400 -15.59 -15.63 -24.61
CA ARG A 400 -14.76 -16.21 -25.68
C ARG A 400 -13.88 -15.16 -26.34
N VAL A 401 -14.40 -13.95 -26.55
CA VAL A 401 -13.63 -12.82 -27.07
C VAL A 401 -12.55 -12.41 -26.07
N ARG A 402 -12.88 -12.34 -24.76
CA ARG A 402 -11.89 -12.03 -23.73
C ARG A 402 -10.76 -13.07 -23.67
N ARG A 403 -11.11 -14.36 -23.73
CA ARG A 403 -10.11 -15.44 -23.79
C ARG A 403 -9.25 -15.37 -25.04
N ALA A 404 -9.84 -15.08 -26.19
CA ALA A 404 -9.10 -14.91 -27.44
C ALA A 404 -8.03 -13.79 -27.33
N PHE A 405 -8.41 -12.64 -26.78
CA PHE A 405 -7.48 -11.55 -26.57
C PHE A 405 -6.38 -11.89 -25.55
N ALA A 406 -6.71 -12.65 -24.51
CA ALA A 406 -5.73 -13.11 -23.51
C ALA A 406 -4.72 -14.11 -24.12
N LEU A 407 -5.20 -15.12 -24.87
CA LEU A 407 -4.39 -16.13 -25.53
C LEU A 407 -3.46 -15.57 -26.63
N ALA A 408 -3.79 -14.41 -27.20
CA ALA A 408 -3.00 -13.76 -28.24
C ALA A 408 -1.86 -12.88 -27.71
N VAL A 409 -1.65 -12.80 -26.39
CA VAL A 409 -0.60 -11.97 -25.76
C VAL A 409 0.55 -12.85 -25.29
N ASP A 410 1.71 -12.70 -25.92
CA ASP A 410 2.98 -13.29 -25.48
C ASP A 410 3.54 -12.47 -24.31
N LYS A 411 3.16 -12.87 -23.09
CA LYS A 411 3.54 -12.19 -21.85
C LYS A 411 5.04 -12.28 -21.59
N GLN A 412 5.70 -13.38 -21.99
CA GLN A 412 7.14 -13.53 -21.84
C GLN A 412 7.88 -12.49 -22.68
N THR A 413 7.44 -12.27 -23.93
CA THR A 413 7.99 -11.19 -24.77
C THR A 413 7.77 -9.81 -24.14
N LEU A 414 6.63 -9.54 -23.50
CA LEU A 414 6.41 -8.28 -22.78
C LEU A 414 7.42 -8.09 -21.65
N ILE A 415 7.69 -9.13 -20.86
CA ILE A 415 8.65 -9.09 -19.76
C ILE A 415 10.08 -8.91 -20.27
N ASP A 416 10.48 -9.65 -21.30
CA ASP A 416 11.86 -9.64 -21.77
C ASP A 416 12.22 -8.38 -22.56
N ARG A 417 11.27 -7.79 -23.30
CA ARG A 417 11.54 -6.68 -24.24
C ARG A 417 10.97 -5.34 -23.81
N VAL A 418 9.86 -5.34 -23.05
CA VAL A 418 9.17 -4.09 -22.68
C VAL A 418 9.51 -3.68 -21.24
N THR A 419 9.22 -4.53 -20.25
CA THR A 419 9.49 -4.18 -18.85
C THR A 419 10.93 -4.42 -18.44
N ARG A 420 11.53 -5.52 -18.89
CA ARG A 420 12.96 -5.88 -18.74
C ARG A 420 13.42 -6.06 -17.28
N LEU A 421 12.47 -6.23 -16.34
CA LEU A 421 12.76 -6.40 -14.91
C LEU A 421 12.82 -7.86 -14.49
N LYS A 422 12.60 -8.80 -15.42
CA LYS A 422 12.52 -10.24 -15.14
C LYS A 422 11.40 -10.61 -14.16
N GLU A 423 10.30 -9.87 -14.22
CA GLU A 423 9.08 -10.19 -13.49
C GLU A 423 8.61 -11.60 -13.84
N ARG A 424 7.90 -12.21 -12.91
CA ARG A 424 7.24 -13.49 -13.16
C ARG A 424 6.00 -13.28 -14.05
N VAL A 425 5.85 -14.09 -15.09
CA VAL A 425 4.62 -14.11 -15.90
C VAL A 425 3.44 -14.45 -15.00
N ALA A 426 2.37 -13.66 -15.05
CA ALA A 426 1.13 -13.92 -14.36
C ALA A 426 0.08 -14.46 -15.34
N THR A 427 -0.54 -15.57 -14.98
CA THR A 427 -1.70 -16.15 -15.68
C THR A 427 -2.97 -16.06 -14.86
N THR A 428 -2.83 -15.74 -13.58
CA THR A 428 -3.88 -15.48 -12.58
C THR A 428 -3.51 -14.24 -11.76
N LEU A 429 -4.32 -13.82 -10.79
CA LEU A 429 -4.10 -12.58 -10.03
C LEU A 429 -3.26 -12.78 -8.77
N VAL A 430 -3.48 -13.86 -8.02
CA VAL A 430 -2.77 -14.09 -6.76
C VAL A 430 -1.31 -14.45 -7.06
N PRO A 431 -0.32 -13.64 -6.62
CA PRO A 431 1.08 -13.94 -6.90
C PRO A 431 1.51 -15.24 -6.20
N PRO A 432 2.12 -16.19 -6.91
CA PRO A 432 2.53 -17.46 -6.34
C PRO A 432 3.53 -17.35 -5.19
N GLY A 433 3.31 -18.12 -4.12
CA GLY A 433 4.19 -18.15 -2.95
C GLY A 433 4.05 -16.95 -2.00
N THR A 434 3.02 -16.12 -2.18
CA THR A 434 2.79 -14.94 -1.34
C THR A 434 1.82 -15.18 -0.19
N ILE A 435 1.03 -16.23 -0.28
CA ILE A 435 0.09 -16.69 0.76
C ILE A 435 0.42 -18.14 1.07
N ASP A 436 0.74 -18.40 2.33
CA ASP A 436 1.11 -19.74 2.77
C ASP A 436 -0.05 -20.74 2.58
N GLY A 437 0.26 -21.90 2.03
CA GLY A 437 -0.72 -22.94 1.73
C GLY A 437 -1.62 -22.67 0.52
N TYR A 438 -1.53 -21.51 -0.15
CA TYR A 438 -2.29 -21.26 -1.37
C TYR A 438 -1.64 -21.97 -2.56
N PRO A 439 -2.40 -22.81 -3.30
CA PRO A 439 -1.84 -23.55 -4.45
C PRO A 439 -1.39 -22.61 -5.56
N VAL A 440 -0.30 -22.98 -6.24
CA VAL A 440 0.07 -22.33 -7.50
C VAL A 440 -0.92 -22.74 -8.59
N ILE A 441 -1.53 -21.72 -9.21
CA ILE A 441 -2.56 -21.92 -10.24
C ILE A 441 -2.03 -21.42 -11.58
N GLU A 442 -2.32 -22.20 -12.62
CA GLU A 442 -2.08 -21.80 -13.99
C GLU A 442 -3.40 -21.45 -14.68
N GLY A 443 -3.46 -20.23 -15.23
CA GLY A 443 -4.51 -19.77 -16.13
C GLY A 443 -4.09 -19.93 -17.60
N LEU A 444 -4.73 -19.15 -18.51
CA LEU A 444 -4.44 -19.21 -19.94
C LEU A 444 -3.06 -18.65 -20.26
N GLY A 445 -2.26 -19.45 -20.99
CA GLY A 445 -0.99 -19.07 -21.57
C GLY A 445 -1.12 -18.44 -22.95
N TYR A 446 0.02 -18.28 -23.68
CA TYR A 446 0.05 -17.80 -25.05
C TYR A 446 -0.25 -18.94 -26.03
N ASP A 447 -1.37 -18.84 -26.76
CA ASP A 447 -1.80 -19.79 -27.80
C ASP A 447 -2.62 -19.07 -28.88
N PRO A 448 -1.98 -18.52 -29.90
CA PRO A 448 -2.66 -17.79 -30.98
C PRO A 448 -3.61 -18.65 -31.82
N ALA A 449 -3.35 -19.95 -31.93
CA ALA A 449 -4.22 -20.86 -32.67
C ALA A 449 -5.57 -21.04 -31.93
N ARG A 450 -5.51 -21.29 -30.62
CA ARG A 450 -6.70 -21.33 -29.76
C ARG A 450 -7.37 -19.95 -29.69
N ALA A 451 -6.62 -18.85 -29.67
CA ALA A 451 -7.20 -17.49 -29.68
C ALA A 451 -8.13 -17.27 -30.90
N ARG A 452 -7.66 -17.65 -32.09
CA ARG A 452 -8.50 -17.59 -33.31
C ARG A 452 -9.69 -18.52 -33.27
N ALA A 453 -9.54 -19.71 -32.70
CA ALA A 453 -10.66 -20.65 -32.51
C ALA A 453 -11.74 -20.09 -31.56
N GLU A 454 -11.35 -19.43 -30.48
CA GLU A 454 -12.27 -18.74 -29.55
C GLU A 454 -13.04 -17.60 -30.24
N LEU A 455 -12.35 -16.76 -31.07
CA LEU A 455 -13.02 -15.73 -31.87
C LEU A 455 -14.01 -16.34 -32.85
N LYS A 456 -13.61 -17.38 -33.55
CA LYS A 456 -14.51 -18.08 -34.49
C LYS A 456 -15.73 -18.66 -33.77
N ALA A 457 -15.53 -19.28 -32.60
CA ALA A 457 -16.63 -19.78 -31.76
C ALA A 457 -17.56 -18.65 -31.27
N ALA A 458 -17.03 -17.43 -31.11
CA ALA A 458 -17.81 -16.23 -30.79
C ALA A 458 -18.48 -15.58 -32.02
N GLY A 459 -18.30 -16.19 -33.23
CA GLY A 459 -18.92 -15.72 -34.48
C GLY A 459 -18.08 -14.74 -35.30
N TRP A 460 -16.81 -14.53 -34.93
CA TRP A 460 -15.89 -13.58 -35.56
C TRP A 460 -14.82 -14.31 -36.38
N GLU A 461 -14.81 -14.15 -37.70
CA GLU A 461 -13.81 -14.72 -38.60
C GLU A 461 -13.67 -13.87 -39.87
N ASP A 462 -12.56 -14.00 -40.56
CA ASP A 462 -12.32 -13.43 -41.90
C ASP A 462 -13.08 -14.30 -42.91
N ARG A 463 -14.29 -13.84 -43.35
CA ARG A 463 -15.25 -14.62 -44.17
C ARG A 463 -15.02 -14.46 -45.66
N ASP A 464 -14.58 -13.30 -46.08
CA ASP A 464 -14.37 -12.97 -47.48
C ASP A 464 -12.89 -13.00 -47.92
N GLY A 465 -11.96 -13.22 -46.96
CA GLY A 465 -10.53 -13.33 -47.21
C GLY A 465 -9.82 -11.98 -47.41
N ASP A 466 -10.46 -10.87 -47.03
CA ASP A 466 -9.88 -9.52 -47.12
C ASP A 466 -8.88 -9.22 -45.97
N GLY A 467 -8.77 -10.10 -45.01
CA GLY A 467 -7.90 -9.99 -43.86
C GLY A 467 -8.50 -9.22 -42.69
N ILE A 468 -9.79 -8.87 -42.75
CA ILE A 468 -10.51 -8.20 -41.67
C ILE A 468 -11.48 -9.22 -41.03
N ILE A 469 -11.62 -9.12 -39.73
CA ILE A 469 -12.50 -10.01 -38.95
C ILE A 469 -13.89 -9.39 -38.90
N GLU A 470 -14.93 -10.15 -39.32
CA GLU A 470 -16.34 -9.74 -39.30
C GLU A 470 -17.23 -10.86 -38.70
N ASN A 471 -18.45 -10.48 -38.31
CA ASN A 471 -19.48 -11.41 -37.88
C ASN A 471 -20.30 -11.97 -39.06
N ALA A 472 -21.33 -12.79 -38.75
CA ALA A 472 -22.18 -13.41 -39.79
C ALA A 472 -22.98 -12.41 -40.63
N GLU A 473 -23.23 -11.21 -40.10
CA GLU A 473 -23.93 -10.12 -40.75
C GLU A 473 -22.97 -9.21 -41.57
N GLY A 474 -21.69 -9.52 -41.66
CA GLY A 474 -20.66 -8.72 -42.32
C GLY A 474 -20.25 -7.46 -41.55
N VAL A 475 -20.58 -7.38 -40.27
CA VAL A 475 -20.14 -6.27 -39.42
C VAL A 475 -18.70 -6.52 -38.98
N LYS A 476 -17.81 -5.58 -39.28
CA LYS A 476 -16.39 -5.66 -38.93
C LYS A 476 -16.21 -5.56 -37.42
N PHE A 477 -15.20 -6.29 -36.90
CA PHE A 477 -14.82 -6.18 -35.49
C PHE A 477 -14.41 -4.73 -35.19
N PRO A 478 -14.92 -4.11 -34.12
CA PRO A 478 -14.63 -2.70 -33.83
C PRO A 478 -13.16 -2.50 -33.48
N THR A 479 -12.60 -1.31 -33.80
CA THR A 479 -11.29 -0.91 -33.31
C THR A 479 -11.31 -0.87 -31.80
N VAL A 480 -10.39 -1.61 -31.16
CA VAL A 480 -10.33 -1.77 -29.70
C VAL A 480 -9.67 -0.56 -29.05
N ASP A 481 -10.34 0.06 -28.10
CA ASP A 481 -9.82 1.15 -27.28
C ASP A 481 -9.06 0.62 -26.06
N ILE A 482 -7.77 0.96 -25.92
CA ILE A 482 -6.91 0.59 -24.80
C ILE A 482 -6.63 1.83 -23.96
N LEU A 483 -7.30 1.94 -22.81
CA LEU A 483 -7.12 3.05 -21.87
C LEU A 483 -5.97 2.77 -20.90
N TYR A 484 -5.08 3.76 -20.69
CA TYR A 484 -4.02 3.70 -19.67
C TYR A 484 -3.74 5.08 -19.08
N SER A 485 -3.16 5.10 -17.85
CA SER A 485 -2.67 6.33 -17.21
C SER A 485 -1.29 6.70 -17.76
N THR A 486 -1.07 8.00 -18.04
CA THR A 486 0.24 8.53 -18.49
C THR A 486 1.23 8.74 -17.34
N SER A 487 0.88 8.32 -16.10
CA SER A 487 1.76 8.46 -14.92
C SER A 487 3.06 7.64 -15.00
N SER A 488 3.12 6.64 -15.91
CA SER A 488 4.31 5.84 -16.15
C SER A 488 4.45 5.47 -17.63
N PRO A 489 5.65 5.65 -18.24
CA PRO A 489 5.95 5.19 -19.60
C PRO A 489 5.73 3.68 -19.80
N ARG A 490 5.90 2.87 -18.74
CA ARG A 490 5.65 1.44 -18.73
C ARG A 490 4.24 1.10 -19.26
N TYR A 491 3.23 1.85 -18.84
CA TYR A 491 1.83 1.57 -19.19
C TYR A 491 1.55 1.77 -20.68
N GLN A 492 2.12 2.84 -21.24
CA GLN A 492 2.06 3.09 -22.68
C GLN A 492 2.79 1.99 -23.48
N ASN A 493 3.99 1.63 -23.06
CA ASN A 493 4.81 0.64 -23.77
C ASN A 493 4.13 -0.75 -23.78
N LEU A 494 3.51 -1.18 -22.68
CA LEU A 494 2.73 -2.40 -22.61
C LEU A 494 1.51 -2.34 -23.55
N ALA A 495 0.75 -1.25 -23.53
CA ALA A 495 -0.42 -1.07 -24.40
C ALA A 495 -0.05 -1.11 -25.89
N LEU A 496 1.04 -0.45 -26.29
CA LEU A 496 1.54 -0.45 -27.67
C LEU A 496 1.98 -1.85 -28.11
N ALA A 497 2.72 -2.56 -27.27
CA ALA A 497 3.17 -3.91 -27.59
C ALA A 497 1.98 -4.89 -27.74
N MET A 498 1.00 -4.82 -26.86
CA MET A 498 -0.21 -5.66 -26.95
C MET A 498 -1.07 -5.31 -28.16
N ARG A 499 -1.24 -4.03 -28.50
CA ARG A 499 -1.87 -3.60 -29.75
C ARG A 499 -1.25 -4.30 -30.96
N ASP A 500 0.09 -4.31 -31.04
CA ASP A 500 0.80 -4.91 -32.17
C ASP A 500 0.68 -6.44 -32.16
N MET A 501 0.62 -7.09 -31.00
CA MET A 501 0.32 -8.52 -30.88
C MET A 501 -1.09 -8.85 -31.37
N TRP A 502 -2.12 -8.14 -30.95
CA TRP A 502 -3.50 -8.38 -31.39
C TRP A 502 -3.66 -8.15 -32.90
N LYS A 503 -3.01 -7.11 -33.45
CA LYS A 503 -3.00 -6.90 -34.90
C LYS A 503 -2.36 -8.08 -35.64
N ARG A 504 -1.25 -8.60 -35.13
CA ARG A 504 -0.52 -9.72 -35.76
C ARG A 504 -1.26 -11.05 -35.62
N GLU A 505 -1.75 -11.36 -34.41
CA GLU A 505 -2.29 -12.69 -34.11
C GLU A 505 -3.80 -12.82 -34.44
N LEU A 506 -4.56 -11.77 -34.25
CA LEU A 506 -6.01 -11.75 -34.40
C LEU A 506 -6.49 -10.92 -35.61
N ARG A 507 -5.61 -10.15 -36.26
CA ARG A 507 -5.97 -9.19 -37.32
C ARG A 507 -6.94 -8.11 -36.86
N ILE A 508 -6.98 -7.79 -35.57
CA ILE A 508 -7.85 -6.79 -34.98
C ILE A 508 -7.05 -5.51 -34.70
N ALA A 509 -7.60 -4.38 -35.16
CA ALA A 509 -7.03 -3.06 -34.91
C ALA A 509 -7.31 -2.60 -33.46
N ALA A 510 -6.33 -1.94 -32.86
CA ALA A 510 -6.50 -1.33 -31.56
C ALA A 510 -5.82 0.06 -31.51
N GLU A 511 -6.36 0.94 -30.69
CA GLU A 511 -5.86 2.30 -30.43
C GLU A 511 -5.54 2.47 -28.94
N CYS A 512 -4.40 3.11 -28.65
CA CYS A 512 -3.92 3.34 -27.31
C CYS A 512 -4.30 4.76 -26.86
N ARG A 513 -5.09 4.87 -25.79
CA ARG A 513 -5.62 6.13 -25.28
C ARG A 513 -5.05 6.43 -23.89
N GLY A 514 -3.96 7.24 -23.87
CA GLY A 514 -3.34 7.72 -22.63
C GLY A 514 -4.09 8.91 -22.04
N LYS A 515 -4.32 8.90 -20.72
CA LYS A 515 -4.89 10.01 -19.96
C LYS A 515 -4.11 10.25 -18.66
N ASP A 516 -4.12 11.50 -18.17
CA ASP A 516 -3.64 11.76 -16.83
C ASP A 516 -4.43 10.97 -15.78
N SER A 517 -3.85 10.76 -14.61
CA SER A 517 -4.40 9.86 -13.60
C SER A 517 -5.84 10.21 -13.17
N LYS A 518 -6.21 11.49 -13.16
CA LYS A 518 -7.56 11.91 -12.77
C LYS A 518 -8.58 11.55 -13.83
N LEU A 519 -8.34 11.96 -15.08
CA LEU A 519 -9.22 11.65 -16.21
C LEU A 519 -9.27 10.15 -16.51
N TYR A 520 -8.17 9.44 -16.29
CA TYR A 520 -8.12 7.99 -16.37
C TYR A 520 -9.09 7.34 -15.37
N LYS A 521 -9.05 7.76 -14.08
CA LYS A 521 -9.97 7.24 -13.05
C LYS A 521 -11.43 7.57 -13.35
N GLU A 522 -11.71 8.76 -13.90
CA GLU A 522 -13.07 9.13 -14.32
C GLU A 522 -13.60 8.23 -15.43
N ASP A 523 -12.79 7.93 -16.45
CA ASP A 523 -13.18 7.02 -17.53
C ASP A 523 -13.40 5.59 -17.02
N LEU A 524 -12.56 5.11 -16.09
CA LEU A 524 -12.76 3.80 -15.44
C LEU A 524 -14.12 3.73 -14.75
N LYS A 525 -14.42 4.69 -13.87
CA LYS A 525 -15.70 4.72 -13.11
C LYS A 525 -16.93 4.83 -14.03
N LYS A 526 -16.80 5.55 -15.15
CA LYS A 526 -17.88 5.66 -16.16
C LYS A 526 -17.97 4.46 -17.08
N GLY A 527 -17.03 3.51 -17.03
CA GLY A 527 -16.94 2.38 -17.97
C GLY A 527 -16.59 2.82 -19.41
N ASN A 528 -15.99 3.98 -19.60
CA ASN A 528 -15.63 4.53 -20.91
C ASN A 528 -14.30 3.97 -21.42
N PHE A 529 -14.25 2.67 -21.65
CA PHE A 529 -13.11 1.92 -22.18
C PHE A 529 -13.59 0.56 -22.71
N MET A 530 -12.84 -0.04 -23.62
CA MET A 530 -13.00 -1.45 -24.01
C MET A 530 -12.01 -2.32 -23.23
N ILE A 531 -10.75 -1.91 -23.19
CA ILE A 531 -9.69 -2.51 -22.36
C ILE A 531 -9.04 -1.39 -21.56
N ALA A 532 -8.79 -1.60 -20.27
CA ALA A 532 -8.10 -0.62 -19.44
C ALA A 532 -6.96 -1.27 -18.65
N ARG A 533 -5.80 -0.62 -18.61
CA ARG A 533 -4.68 -1.06 -17.78
C ARG A 533 -5.07 -0.98 -16.30
N GLY A 534 -4.72 -1.96 -15.50
CA GLY A 534 -4.91 -1.98 -14.07
C GLY A 534 -3.72 -2.57 -13.34
N GLY A 535 -3.80 -2.59 -12.04
CA GLY A 535 -2.86 -3.27 -11.17
C GLY A 535 -3.40 -3.28 -9.75
N TRP A 536 -3.08 -4.32 -9.00
CA TRP A 536 -3.51 -4.45 -7.62
C TRP A 536 -2.37 -4.98 -6.75
N TYR A 537 -2.18 -4.36 -5.61
CA TYR A 537 -1.39 -4.89 -4.51
C TYR A 537 -2.35 -5.46 -3.47
N GLY A 538 -2.05 -6.63 -2.91
CA GLY A 538 -2.88 -7.22 -1.87
C GLY A 538 -2.84 -6.38 -0.59
N ASP A 539 -4.02 -6.10 -0.04
CA ASP A 539 -4.16 -5.33 1.20
C ASP A 539 -3.94 -6.20 2.44
N TYR A 540 -4.25 -7.49 2.35
CA TYR A 540 -4.13 -8.49 3.42
C TYR A 540 -3.75 -9.86 2.87
N GLY A 541 -3.26 -10.76 3.74
CA GLY A 541 -2.70 -12.06 3.39
C GLY A 541 -3.73 -13.14 3.07
N ASP A 542 -4.73 -12.83 2.24
CA ASP A 542 -5.75 -13.80 1.82
C ASP A 542 -6.06 -13.63 0.33
N PRO A 543 -6.38 -14.72 -0.43
CA PRO A 543 -6.70 -14.64 -1.85
C PRO A 543 -7.88 -13.72 -2.18
N THR A 544 -8.78 -13.54 -1.23
CA THR A 544 -9.97 -12.69 -1.42
C THR A 544 -9.64 -11.23 -1.68
N THR A 545 -8.45 -10.73 -1.27
CA THR A 545 -8.01 -9.36 -1.64
C THR A 545 -7.96 -9.12 -3.16
N TRP A 546 -7.81 -10.19 -3.97
CA TRP A 546 -7.89 -10.15 -5.44
C TRP A 546 -9.23 -10.65 -5.98
N LEU A 547 -9.77 -11.72 -5.38
CA LEU A 547 -11.00 -12.35 -5.88
C LEU A 547 -12.22 -11.47 -5.67
N ASP A 548 -12.29 -10.75 -4.55
CA ASP A 548 -13.38 -9.82 -4.26
C ASP A 548 -13.49 -8.68 -5.27
N LEU A 549 -12.41 -8.32 -5.96
CA LEU A 549 -12.41 -7.34 -7.05
C LEU A 549 -13.36 -7.73 -8.20
N GLN A 550 -13.73 -8.99 -8.31
CA GLN A 550 -14.57 -9.54 -9.37
C GLN A 550 -16.03 -9.70 -8.94
N GLN A 551 -16.35 -9.55 -7.65
CA GLN A 551 -17.73 -9.61 -7.17
C GLN A 551 -18.59 -8.56 -7.85
N SER A 552 -19.82 -8.94 -8.21
CA SER A 552 -20.75 -8.10 -8.97
C SER A 552 -21.00 -6.73 -8.30
N GLN A 553 -20.98 -6.66 -6.97
CA GLN A 553 -21.26 -5.45 -6.19
C GLN A 553 -20.00 -4.77 -5.62
N ASN A 554 -18.81 -5.23 -5.98
CA ASN A 554 -17.58 -4.65 -5.45
C ASN A 554 -17.31 -3.25 -6.03
N GLY A 555 -17.02 -2.27 -5.20
CA GLY A 555 -16.76 -0.87 -5.59
C GLY A 555 -15.54 -0.67 -6.49
N ASN A 556 -14.62 -1.65 -6.55
CA ASN A 556 -13.45 -1.67 -7.44
C ASN A 556 -13.67 -2.48 -8.73
N ASN A 557 -14.90 -2.98 -8.93
CA ASN A 557 -15.27 -3.68 -10.16
C ASN A 557 -15.62 -2.68 -11.29
N ASP A 558 -14.70 -1.82 -11.66
CA ASP A 558 -14.89 -0.81 -12.71
C ASP A 558 -15.15 -1.42 -14.09
N ARG A 559 -14.82 -2.70 -14.29
CA ARG A 559 -15.05 -3.45 -15.52
C ARG A 559 -16.50 -3.90 -15.73
N GLY A 560 -17.32 -3.80 -14.68
CA GLY A 560 -18.73 -4.20 -14.71
C GLY A 560 -18.93 -5.71 -14.94
N TYR A 561 -17.99 -6.55 -14.49
CA TYR A 561 -18.17 -7.99 -14.50
C TYR A 561 -19.26 -8.35 -13.48
N ALA A 562 -20.27 -9.07 -13.92
CA ALA A 562 -21.38 -9.52 -13.08
C ALA A 562 -21.75 -10.94 -13.45
N ASN A 563 -21.35 -11.89 -12.60
CA ASN A 563 -21.62 -13.31 -12.81
C ASN A 563 -22.10 -13.94 -11.49
N PRO A 564 -23.41 -14.26 -11.35
CA PRO A 564 -23.96 -14.88 -10.13
C PRO A 564 -23.31 -16.20 -9.74
N GLU A 565 -22.80 -16.96 -10.71
CA GLU A 565 -22.12 -18.22 -10.44
C GLU A 565 -20.74 -17.97 -9.80
N PHE A 566 -20.02 -16.92 -10.24
CA PHE A 566 -18.79 -16.50 -9.58
C PHE A 566 -19.05 -16.07 -8.14
N ASP A 567 -20.04 -15.20 -7.93
CA ASP A 567 -20.39 -14.71 -6.59
C ASP A 567 -20.77 -15.87 -5.66
N ARG A 568 -21.55 -16.84 -6.15
CA ARG A 568 -21.91 -18.05 -5.39
C ARG A 568 -20.69 -18.89 -5.02
N ARG A 569 -19.83 -19.21 -6.00
CA ARG A 569 -18.61 -20.01 -5.79
C ARG A 569 -17.67 -19.35 -4.79
N LEU A 570 -17.48 -18.04 -4.92
CA LEU A 570 -16.61 -17.28 -4.02
C LEU A 570 -17.17 -17.25 -2.58
N ALA A 571 -18.48 -17.07 -2.43
CA ALA A 571 -19.15 -17.09 -1.13
C ALA A 571 -19.05 -18.48 -0.46
N GLU A 572 -19.28 -19.57 -1.22
CA GLU A 572 -19.12 -20.94 -0.72
C GLU A 572 -17.68 -21.25 -0.30
N ALA A 573 -16.69 -20.84 -1.12
CA ALA A 573 -15.29 -21.03 -0.78
C ALA A 573 -14.89 -20.22 0.46
N SER A 574 -15.35 -18.98 0.55
CA SER A 574 -15.03 -18.07 1.67
C SER A 574 -15.64 -18.54 2.99
N SER A 575 -16.78 -19.23 2.97
CA SER A 575 -17.47 -19.75 4.15
C SER A 575 -16.92 -21.08 4.68
N GLU A 576 -15.95 -21.69 4.01
CA GLU A 576 -15.31 -22.93 4.46
C GLU A 576 -14.51 -22.73 5.75
N PHE A 577 -14.70 -23.58 6.74
CA PHE A 577 -14.05 -23.47 8.05
C PHE A 577 -12.66 -24.10 8.11
N ASP A 578 -12.41 -25.17 7.36
CA ASP A 578 -11.07 -25.74 7.25
C ASP A 578 -10.16 -24.82 6.43
N PRO A 579 -9.12 -24.23 7.00
CA PRO A 579 -8.30 -23.24 6.30
C PRO A 579 -7.65 -23.79 5.02
N ALA A 580 -7.16 -25.04 5.07
CA ALA A 580 -6.51 -25.65 3.92
C ALA A 580 -7.51 -25.99 2.81
N LEU A 581 -8.71 -26.46 3.17
CA LEU A 581 -9.78 -26.72 2.22
C LEU A 581 -10.31 -25.40 1.62
N ARG A 582 -10.44 -24.36 2.45
CA ARG A 582 -10.83 -23.02 2.01
C ARG A 582 -9.88 -22.49 0.94
N LEU A 583 -8.58 -22.51 1.19
CA LEU A 583 -7.58 -22.06 0.21
C LEU A 583 -7.64 -22.85 -1.10
N ARG A 584 -7.85 -24.18 -1.03
CA ARG A 584 -8.04 -25.00 -2.25
C ARG A 584 -9.30 -24.62 -3.02
N LYS A 585 -10.44 -24.39 -2.33
CA LYS A 585 -11.68 -23.94 -2.98
C LYS A 585 -11.53 -22.58 -3.63
N LEU A 586 -10.87 -21.62 -2.96
CA LEU A 586 -10.56 -20.30 -3.54
C LEU A 586 -9.66 -20.42 -4.77
N ALA A 587 -8.69 -21.34 -4.74
CA ALA A 587 -7.83 -21.64 -5.87
C ALA A 587 -8.61 -22.22 -7.08
N GLU A 588 -9.60 -23.04 -6.83
CA GLU A 588 -10.50 -23.55 -7.88
C GLU A 588 -11.36 -22.45 -8.48
N VAL A 589 -11.85 -21.51 -7.65
CA VAL A 589 -12.58 -20.32 -8.12
C VAL A 589 -11.70 -19.44 -8.99
N GLU A 590 -10.47 -19.16 -8.57
CA GLU A 590 -9.51 -18.39 -9.36
C GLU A 590 -9.18 -19.07 -10.69
N ARG A 591 -8.91 -20.37 -10.67
CA ARG A 591 -8.65 -21.15 -11.91
C ARG A 591 -9.81 -21.02 -12.87
N TRP A 592 -11.03 -21.28 -12.42
CA TRP A 592 -12.23 -21.18 -13.25
C TRP A 592 -12.40 -19.76 -13.82
N LEU A 593 -12.18 -18.74 -13.00
CA LEU A 593 -12.27 -17.34 -13.43
C LEU A 593 -11.30 -17.02 -14.57
N PHE A 594 -10.06 -17.50 -14.50
CA PHE A 594 -9.00 -17.19 -15.47
C PHE A 594 -8.84 -18.23 -16.59
N THR A 595 -9.65 -19.29 -16.62
CA THR A 595 -9.74 -20.23 -17.75
C THR A 595 -11.03 -20.09 -18.54
N GLU A 596 -12.16 -19.74 -17.88
CA GLU A 596 -13.47 -19.69 -18.51
C GLU A 596 -13.98 -18.26 -18.72
N GLU A 597 -13.86 -17.37 -17.74
CA GLU A 597 -14.49 -16.06 -17.75
C GLU A 597 -13.57 -14.93 -18.23
N MET A 598 -12.32 -14.92 -17.80
CA MET A 598 -11.27 -13.97 -18.18
C MET A 598 -11.70 -12.48 -18.10
N PRO A 599 -12.20 -11.97 -16.97
CA PRO A 599 -12.60 -10.55 -16.87
C PRO A 599 -11.39 -9.60 -16.85
N MET A 600 -10.22 -10.13 -16.54
CA MET A 600 -8.93 -9.43 -16.56
C MET A 600 -7.90 -10.28 -17.30
N LEU A 601 -6.92 -9.61 -17.90
CA LEU A 601 -5.73 -10.21 -18.50
C LEU A 601 -4.54 -9.93 -17.57
N PRO A 602 -4.14 -10.86 -16.69
CA PRO A 602 -2.91 -10.74 -15.89
C PRO A 602 -1.70 -10.74 -16.80
N ILE A 603 -0.70 -9.89 -16.51
CA ILE A 603 0.53 -9.77 -17.31
C ILE A 603 1.72 -10.33 -16.55
N CYS A 604 2.04 -9.75 -15.38
CA CYS A 604 3.15 -10.14 -14.54
C CYS A 604 2.92 -9.78 -13.07
N ASN A 605 3.63 -10.48 -12.18
CA ASN A 605 3.71 -10.05 -10.79
C ASN A 605 4.74 -8.93 -10.66
N TYR A 606 4.45 -7.93 -9.82
CA TYR A 606 5.33 -6.78 -9.66
C TYR A 606 6.67 -7.15 -9.01
N VAL A 607 7.69 -6.38 -9.37
CA VAL A 607 9.00 -6.39 -8.72
C VAL A 607 9.30 -4.97 -8.22
N THR A 608 9.64 -4.85 -6.94
CA THR A 608 10.18 -3.62 -6.35
C THR A 608 11.70 -3.70 -6.34
N VAL A 609 12.36 -2.59 -6.69
CA VAL A 609 13.83 -2.54 -6.69
C VAL A 609 14.29 -1.53 -5.67
N TYR A 610 15.10 -2.00 -4.71
CA TYR A 610 15.74 -1.20 -3.66
C TYR A 610 17.23 -1.05 -3.93
N MET A 611 17.83 0.05 -3.43
CA MET A 611 19.28 0.16 -3.29
C MET A 611 19.66 0.14 -1.80
N TYR A 612 20.49 -0.80 -1.43
CA TYR A 612 21.16 -0.93 -0.13
C TYR A 612 22.34 -1.88 -0.26
N ASP A 613 23.39 -1.69 0.53
CA ASP A 613 24.53 -2.59 0.53
C ASP A 613 24.37 -3.67 1.62
N PRO A 614 24.18 -4.96 1.29
CA PRO A 614 24.07 -6.03 2.26
C PRO A 614 25.28 -6.17 3.21
N ALA A 615 26.46 -5.69 2.79
CA ALA A 615 27.63 -5.68 3.67
C ALA A 615 27.58 -4.59 4.75
N ARG A 616 26.69 -3.59 4.59
CA ARG A 616 26.53 -2.46 5.52
C ARG A 616 25.25 -2.54 6.32
N ILE A 617 24.20 -3.08 5.72
CA ILE A 617 22.83 -3.10 6.26
C ILE A 617 22.37 -4.54 6.48
N ASP A 618 21.68 -4.75 7.58
CA ASP A 618 21.01 -6.01 7.90
C ASP A 618 19.51 -5.79 8.20
N GLY A 619 18.75 -6.90 8.24
CA GLY A 619 17.33 -6.89 8.58
C GLY A 619 16.38 -6.77 7.37
N MET A 620 16.88 -6.63 6.13
CA MET A 620 16.01 -6.69 4.94
C MET A 620 15.38 -8.07 4.81
N THR A 621 14.09 -8.11 4.46
CA THR A 621 13.32 -9.34 4.31
C THR A 621 12.95 -9.58 2.86
N ASP A 622 12.80 -10.85 2.49
CA ASP A 622 12.51 -11.29 1.10
C ASP A 622 11.03 -11.55 0.85
N HIS A 623 10.20 -11.39 1.88
CA HIS A 623 8.78 -11.71 1.75
C HIS A 623 8.08 -10.76 0.75
N PRO A 624 7.27 -11.28 -0.20
CA PRO A 624 6.67 -10.50 -1.27
C PRO A 624 5.74 -9.37 -0.81
N ARG A 625 5.18 -9.45 0.40
CA ARG A 625 4.34 -8.38 0.97
C ARG A 625 5.13 -7.10 1.28
N LEU A 626 6.44 -7.09 1.07
CA LEU A 626 7.34 -5.94 1.31
C LEU A 626 7.25 -5.39 2.74
N GLU A 627 7.04 -6.27 3.69
CA GLU A 627 6.98 -5.95 5.12
C GLU A 627 8.39 -5.66 5.66
N GLN A 628 8.98 -4.54 5.21
CA GLN A 628 10.26 -4.06 5.69
C GLN A 628 10.05 -3.36 7.03
N ASP A 629 10.27 -4.08 8.11
CA ASP A 629 10.13 -3.54 9.47
C ASP A 629 11.36 -2.71 9.84
N LEU A 630 11.18 -1.40 9.94
CA LEU A 630 12.27 -0.47 10.29
C LEU A 630 12.86 -0.73 11.68
N SER A 631 12.17 -1.44 12.57
CA SER A 631 12.68 -1.74 13.91
C SER A 631 13.84 -2.74 13.90
N ILE A 632 13.87 -3.63 12.90
CA ILE A 632 14.94 -4.64 12.74
C ILE A 632 16.00 -4.23 11.70
N LEU A 633 15.76 -3.15 10.95
CA LEU A 633 16.72 -2.63 9.99
C LEU A 633 17.81 -1.78 10.69
N GLY A 634 19.03 -1.92 10.25
CA GLY A 634 20.13 -1.10 10.75
C GLY A 634 21.49 -1.52 10.25
N PRO A 635 22.53 -0.85 10.73
CA PRO A 635 23.90 -1.21 10.38
C PRO A 635 24.19 -2.68 10.71
N ARG A 636 24.78 -3.40 9.74
CA ARG A 636 25.24 -4.78 9.97
C ARG A 636 26.31 -4.77 11.06
N ARG A 637 26.07 -5.47 12.15
CA ARG A 637 27.09 -5.64 13.19
C ARG A 637 28.19 -6.51 12.64
N ALA A 638 29.46 -6.10 12.79
CA ALA A 638 30.58 -6.95 12.49
C ALA A 638 30.38 -8.28 13.26
N ALA A 639 30.48 -9.40 12.54
CA ALA A 639 30.44 -10.70 13.21
C ALA A 639 31.45 -10.63 14.36
N ALA A 640 30.99 -10.85 15.59
CA ALA A 640 31.89 -10.98 16.75
C ALA A 640 32.90 -12.04 16.33
N GLN A 641 34.19 -11.69 16.31
CA GLN A 641 35.26 -12.63 16.00
C GLN A 641 35.00 -13.84 16.90
N ASP A 642 34.75 -15.01 16.29
CA ASP A 642 34.56 -16.24 17.03
C ASP A 642 35.85 -16.44 17.90
N PRO A 643 35.74 -16.44 19.23
CA PRO A 643 36.94 -16.61 20.10
C PRO A 643 37.68 -17.92 19.85
N ARG A 644 37.14 -18.80 18.97
CA ARG A 644 37.73 -20.11 18.63
C ARG A 644 38.70 -20.05 17.45
N SER A 645 38.87 -18.90 16.77
CA SER A 645 39.82 -18.77 15.63
C SER A 645 41.24 -18.39 16.06
N THR A 646 41.54 -18.17 17.35
CA THR A 646 42.90 -18.01 17.87
C THR A 646 43.36 -19.29 18.55
N GLY A 647 43.36 -20.39 17.81
CA GLY A 647 44.06 -21.59 18.17
C GLY A 647 45.57 -21.39 17.93
N GLU A 648 46.26 -20.76 18.85
CA GLU A 648 47.70 -20.84 18.97
C GLU A 648 48.11 -22.29 19.07
N GLN A 649 48.86 -22.74 18.08
CA GLN A 649 49.68 -23.97 18.21
C GLN A 649 50.66 -23.75 19.33
N ALA A 650 50.37 -24.27 20.52
CA ALA A 650 51.35 -24.49 21.55
C ALA A 650 52.11 -25.78 21.25
N LYS A 651 53.43 -25.63 21.14
CA LYS A 651 54.42 -26.69 20.97
C LYS A 651 54.33 -27.77 22.05
#